data_917209901e55bd1438738c93529bb64a
#
_entry.id   917209901e55bd1438738c93529bb64a
#
_cell.length_a   1.000
_cell.length_b   1.000
_cell.length_c   1.000
_cell.angle_alpha   90.00
_cell.angle_beta   90.00
_cell.angle_gamma   90.00
#
_symmetry.space_group_name_H-M   'P 1'
#
loop_
_entity.id
_entity.type
_entity.pdbx_description
1 polymer ?
#
loop_
_entity_poly.entity_id
_entity_poly.type
_entity_poly.pdbx_seq_one_letter_code
_entity_poly.pdbx_strand_id
1 'polypeptide(L)'
;MTSLAHHATENRSVAEFTEQAYLNYAMYVIMDRALPHISDGLKPVQRRIVYAMSELGLKSSGKPKKSARTVGDVLGKYHPHGDSACYEAMVLMAQPFSYRYPLIEGQGNWGSPDDPKSFAAMRYTEAKLSAYSELLLSELGQGTSEWQDNFDGSLKEPITLPARVPNILLNGTTGIAVGMATDIPPHNLREVVKGTIALIRNPQTSDGKLAEYIPAPDLPTKAEIITPPEELLKIQTTGRGSYRMRAVYTIEKNEIVITELPYQVSGSKVITQIADQMQAKKLPLVVDVRDESDHENPTRLVIVLRSNRIDAEAVMSHLFATTDLESSYRVNLNMIGEDGRPQVKSIRRILLEWIEIRKKTVTRRLQYHLNRIEKRLHILAGLLIAYLDIDTVIRIIREEDQPKPVLMEHFNIDEIQAEAILELKLRHLAKLEEMEIRHEQDELSAKAAIIREQLENPESLKNLIIGELKEDAKKFGDERRSPIVARAEAVQIKEQDLMPAETVTVVLSEAGWVRAAKGADVDAENLNYRAGDQYLSHAVGKTNQRVYFLDETGRSYALPISNLPSARGLGDPLSSKLSPASGVSFIQVYLDDDESELIAASSAGYGFKTQTKQLDTNAKAGKTFLTVPDKAKALPLISAQNMTHLAVLSSAGRLLILDLVELPNLNKGKGNKLIQLEGKEQILSMTTLNLDEIIQVVAGQQHLKLKGDDLQKYMGKRASKGQLLPRGYQKANKLLIQR
;
A
#
# COMPACT_ATOMS: atom_id res chain seq x y z
N MET A 1 -27.21 72.90 -2.63
CA MET A 1 -25.97 72.48 -3.29
C MET A 1 -25.56 71.19 -2.63
N THR A 2 -25.92 70.05 -3.26
CA THR A 2 -25.63 68.73 -2.78
C THR A 2 -24.22 68.37 -3.27
N SER A 3 -23.28 68.23 -2.32
CA SER A 3 -21.91 67.72 -2.57
C SER A 3 -21.99 66.26 -3.05
N LEU A 4 -21.74 66.09 -4.32
CA LEU A 4 -21.44 64.75 -4.88
C LEU A 4 -20.13 64.23 -4.25
N ALA A 5 -20.23 63.27 -3.34
CA ALA A 5 -19.07 62.55 -2.86
C ALA A 5 -18.37 61.89 -4.06
N HIS A 6 -17.18 62.35 -4.41
CA HIS A 6 -16.29 61.68 -5.35
C HIS A 6 -15.94 60.30 -4.72
N HIS A 7 -16.56 59.26 -5.25
CA HIS A 7 -15.99 57.90 -5.08
C HIS A 7 -14.63 57.91 -5.77
N ALA A 8 -13.58 57.94 -4.98
CA ALA A 8 -12.22 57.76 -5.49
C ALA A 8 -12.13 56.38 -6.16
N THR A 9 -12.02 56.43 -7.48
CA THR A 9 -11.77 55.21 -8.26
C THR A 9 -10.32 54.78 -8.01
N GLU A 10 -10.13 53.69 -7.33
CA GLU A 10 -8.79 53.09 -7.11
C GLU A 10 -8.37 52.37 -8.40
N ASN A 11 -7.33 52.85 -9.08
CA ASN A 11 -6.76 52.18 -10.24
C ASN A 11 -5.66 51.23 -9.78
N ARG A 12 -5.89 49.94 -9.88
CA ARG A 12 -4.89 48.89 -9.68
C ARG A 12 -4.57 48.22 -11.00
N SER A 13 -3.30 47.78 -11.17
CA SER A 13 -2.95 46.95 -12.33
C SER A 13 -3.65 45.58 -12.23
N VAL A 14 -4.03 45.01 -13.37
CA VAL A 14 -4.65 43.67 -13.41
C VAL A 14 -3.69 42.61 -12.79
N ALA A 15 -2.39 42.77 -12.97
CA ALA A 15 -1.41 41.91 -12.37
C ALA A 15 -1.44 41.92 -10.84
N GLU A 16 -1.38 43.13 -10.23
CA GLU A 16 -1.44 43.28 -8.76
C GLU A 16 -2.77 42.80 -8.17
N PHE A 17 -3.87 43.11 -8.86
CA PHE A 17 -5.20 42.63 -8.43
C PHE A 17 -5.26 41.10 -8.46
N THR A 18 -4.79 40.46 -9.54
CA THR A 18 -4.82 39.04 -9.71
C THR A 18 -3.91 38.33 -8.68
N GLU A 19 -2.71 38.86 -8.45
CA GLU A 19 -1.77 38.33 -7.46
C GLU A 19 -2.39 38.39 -6.05
N GLN A 20 -2.95 39.53 -5.65
CA GLN A 20 -3.57 39.67 -4.34
C GLN A 20 -4.82 38.80 -4.19
N ALA A 21 -5.67 38.74 -5.21
CA ALA A 21 -6.86 37.89 -5.20
C ALA A 21 -6.50 36.40 -5.11
N TYR A 22 -5.46 35.97 -5.86
CA TYR A 22 -4.98 34.60 -5.80
C TYR A 22 -4.34 34.26 -4.46
N LEU A 23 -3.55 35.15 -3.88
CA LEU A 23 -2.96 34.99 -2.55
C LEU A 23 -4.05 34.85 -1.49
N ASN A 24 -5.05 35.73 -1.49
CA ASN A 24 -6.16 35.67 -0.56
C ASN A 24 -6.95 34.36 -0.71
N TYR A 25 -7.21 33.93 -1.94
CA TYR A 25 -7.86 32.65 -2.22
C TYR A 25 -7.02 31.48 -1.72
N ALA A 26 -5.71 31.48 -2.00
CA ALA A 26 -4.80 30.43 -1.55
C ALA A 26 -4.78 30.33 -0.03
N MET A 27 -4.66 31.47 0.68
CA MET A 27 -4.71 31.54 2.14
C MET A 27 -6.02 30.98 2.68
N TYR A 28 -7.16 31.39 2.12
CA TYR A 28 -8.46 30.88 2.49
C TYR A 28 -8.58 29.37 2.31
N VAL A 29 -8.15 28.83 1.15
CA VAL A 29 -8.20 27.38 0.88
C VAL A 29 -7.31 26.59 1.84
N ILE A 30 -6.16 27.13 2.21
CA ILE A 30 -5.23 26.47 3.14
C ILE A 30 -5.80 26.49 4.56
N MET A 31 -6.20 27.67 5.05
CA MET A 31 -6.53 27.89 6.46
C MET A 31 -7.95 27.49 6.82
N ASP A 32 -8.93 27.74 5.93
CA ASP A 32 -10.35 27.62 6.22
C ASP A 32 -11.11 26.57 5.42
N ARG A 33 -10.40 25.70 4.67
CA ARG A 33 -11.05 24.67 3.86
C ARG A 33 -10.40 23.31 3.90
N ALA A 34 -9.11 23.21 3.50
CA ALA A 34 -8.51 21.94 3.10
C ALA A 34 -7.75 21.23 4.22
N LEU A 35 -7.09 21.98 5.11
CA LEU A 35 -6.25 21.42 6.15
C LEU A 35 -6.98 21.26 7.48
N PRO A 36 -6.71 20.16 8.22
CA PRO A 36 -7.23 19.98 9.58
C PRO A 36 -6.41 20.78 10.59
N HIS A 37 -7.01 21.11 11.72
CA HIS A 37 -6.29 21.69 12.87
C HIS A 37 -5.81 20.59 13.82
N ILE A 38 -4.60 20.74 14.37
CA ILE A 38 -3.97 19.74 15.23
C ILE A 38 -4.78 19.45 16.52
N SER A 39 -5.49 20.43 17.05
CA SER A 39 -6.24 20.31 18.31
C SER A 39 -7.34 19.25 18.24
N ASP A 40 -8.17 19.28 17.21
CA ASP A 40 -9.36 18.46 17.05
C ASP A 40 -9.36 17.53 15.82
N GLY A 41 -8.37 17.71 14.93
CA GLY A 41 -8.23 16.89 13.71
C GLY A 41 -9.30 17.17 12.66
N LEU A 42 -10.05 18.25 12.76
CA LEU A 42 -11.18 18.55 11.87
C LEU A 42 -10.85 19.68 10.90
N LYS A 43 -11.42 19.59 9.71
CA LYS A 43 -11.55 20.71 8.79
C LYS A 43 -12.69 21.63 9.26
N PRO A 44 -12.69 22.91 8.86
CA PRO A 44 -13.74 23.84 9.28
C PRO A 44 -15.18 23.34 9.03
N VAL A 45 -15.47 22.79 7.84
CA VAL A 45 -16.81 22.27 7.54
C VAL A 45 -17.19 21.10 8.46
N GLN A 46 -16.27 20.20 8.76
CA GLN A 46 -16.51 19.05 9.66
C GLN A 46 -16.80 19.53 11.08
N ARG A 47 -16.00 20.48 11.58
CA ARG A 47 -16.20 21.10 12.91
C ARG A 47 -17.56 21.78 13.02
N ARG A 48 -17.95 22.53 12.01
CA ARG A 48 -19.24 23.21 11.94
C ARG A 48 -20.42 22.25 11.91
N ILE A 49 -20.30 21.13 11.19
CA ILE A 49 -21.32 20.07 11.17
C ILE A 49 -21.47 19.44 12.57
N VAL A 50 -20.36 19.00 13.19
CA VAL A 50 -20.37 18.38 14.52
C VAL A 50 -20.91 19.35 15.58
N TYR A 51 -20.51 20.61 15.52
CA TYR A 51 -20.99 21.66 16.41
C TYR A 51 -22.49 21.92 16.22
N ALA A 52 -22.95 22.13 15.00
CA ALA A 52 -24.38 22.36 14.71
C ALA A 52 -25.25 21.18 15.16
N MET A 53 -24.80 19.95 14.95
CA MET A 53 -25.50 18.75 15.45
C MET A 53 -25.58 18.73 16.99
N SER A 54 -24.55 19.21 17.67
CA SER A 54 -24.55 19.36 19.13
C SER A 54 -25.57 20.40 19.59
N GLU A 55 -25.64 21.57 18.94
CA GLU A 55 -26.62 22.65 19.23
C GLU A 55 -28.06 22.18 18.95
N LEU A 56 -28.28 21.38 17.92
CA LEU A 56 -29.57 20.75 17.63
C LEU A 56 -29.95 19.62 18.60
N GLY A 57 -29.11 19.32 19.59
CA GLY A 57 -29.35 18.27 20.59
C GLY A 57 -29.35 16.86 20.01
N LEU A 58 -28.67 16.62 18.88
CA LEU A 58 -28.60 15.33 18.21
C LEU A 58 -27.55 14.41 18.86
N LYS A 59 -27.68 14.16 20.17
CA LYS A 59 -26.76 13.32 20.94
C LYS A 59 -26.88 11.84 20.54
N SER A 60 -25.86 11.05 20.83
CA SER A 60 -25.80 9.60 20.55
C SER A 60 -26.96 8.82 21.16
N SER A 61 -27.43 9.20 22.35
CA SER A 61 -28.60 8.60 23.03
C SER A 61 -29.95 9.05 22.46
N GLY A 62 -29.96 10.09 21.60
CA GLY A 62 -31.18 10.68 21.04
C GLY A 62 -31.68 9.95 19.79
N LYS A 63 -32.86 10.38 19.31
CA LYS A 63 -33.39 9.95 18.03
C LYS A 63 -32.71 10.70 16.87
N PRO A 64 -32.37 10.05 15.77
CA PRO A 64 -31.84 10.73 14.59
C PRO A 64 -32.89 11.66 13.98
N LYS A 65 -32.41 12.66 13.22
CA LYS A 65 -33.24 13.62 12.48
C LYS A 65 -32.82 13.65 11.02
N LYS A 66 -33.71 14.10 10.14
CA LYS A 66 -33.40 14.26 8.71
C LYS A 66 -32.12 15.03 8.49
N SER A 67 -31.21 14.50 7.68
CA SER A 67 -29.91 15.12 7.38
C SER A 67 -30.07 16.53 6.81
N ALA A 68 -31.11 16.76 6.03
CA ALA A 68 -31.46 18.07 5.47
C ALA A 68 -31.61 19.17 6.55
N ARG A 69 -32.06 18.82 7.77
CA ARG A 69 -32.15 19.77 8.87
C ARG A 69 -30.76 20.21 9.36
N THR A 70 -29.85 19.25 9.55
CA THR A 70 -28.46 19.55 9.95
C THR A 70 -27.77 20.40 8.89
N VAL A 71 -27.89 20.01 7.61
CA VAL A 71 -27.28 20.76 6.49
C VAL A 71 -27.83 22.18 6.45
N GLY A 72 -29.15 22.34 6.55
CA GLY A 72 -29.79 23.66 6.57
C GLY A 72 -29.29 24.54 7.71
N ASP A 73 -29.15 24.00 8.92
CA ASP A 73 -28.67 24.73 10.09
C ASP A 73 -27.18 25.12 9.93
N VAL A 74 -26.35 24.24 9.40
CA VAL A 74 -24.93 24.51 9.13
C VAL A 74 -24.77 25.65 8.12
N LEU A 75 -25.52 25.60 7.02
CA LEU A 75 -25.45 26.61 5.95
C LEU A 75 -25.97 27.97 6.43
N GLY A 76 -27.08 27.95 7.13
CA GLY A 76 -27.73 29.19 7.60
C GLY A 76 -26.98 29.90 8.72
N LYS A 77 -26.20 29.16 9.53
CA LYS A 77 -25.57 29.71 10.74
C LYS A 77 -24.05 29.82 10.66
N TYR A 78 -23.34 28.89 10.02
CA TYR A 78 -21.90 28.76 10.18
C TYR A 78 -21.11 28.64 8.88
N HIS A 79 -21.66 28.03 7.81
CA HIS A 79 -20.89 27.65 6.64
C HIS A 79 -21.59 28.02 5.32
N PRO A 80 -21.44 29.29 4.82
CA PRO A 80 -22.16 29.80 3.67
C PRO A 80 -21.61 29.27 2.33
N HIS A 81 -21.67 27.95 2.12
CA HIS A 81 -21.20 27.27 0.92
C HIS A 81 -22.26 26.30 0.39
N GLY A 82 -21.94 25.51 -0.67
CA GLY A 82 -22.90 24.59 -1.28
C GLY A 82 -23.37 23.48 -0.33
N ASP A 83 -24.68 23.21 -0.35
CA ASP A 83 -25.33 22.17 0.43
C ASP A 83 -24.79 20.77 0.14
N SER A 84 -24.50 20.47 -1.13
CA SER A 84 -23.96 19.20 -1.55
C SER A 84 -22.59 18.90 -0.91
N ALA A 85 -21.68 19.90 -0.87
CA ALA A 85 -20.36 19.74 -0.26
C ALA A 85 -20.47 19.54 1.27
N CYS A 86 -21.38 20.26 1.93
CA CYS A 86 -21.66 20.06 3.35
C CYS A 86 -22.21 18.66 3.62
N TYR A 87 -23.17 18.21 2.82
CA TYR A 87 -23.74 16.87 2.97
C TYR A 87 -22.73 15.75 2.67
N GLU A 88 -21.90 15.88 1.62
CA GLU A 88 -20.82 14.94 1.34
C GLU A 88 -19.83 14.81 2.51
N ALA A 89 -19.45 15.93 3.14
CA ALA A 89 -18.61 15.89 4.34
C ALA A 89 -19.29 15.15 5.50
N MET A 90 -20.60 15.37 5.68
CA MET A 90 -21.42 14.67 6.67
C MET A 90 -21.49 13.15 6.38
N VAL A 91 -21.67 12.78 5.12
CA VAL A 91 -21.70 11.38 4.68
C VAL A 91 -20.39 10.66 5.00
N LEU A 92 -19.25 11.26 4.64
CA LEU A 92 -17.94 10.65 4.94
C LEU A 92 -17.73 10.40 6.44
N MET A 93 -18.15 11.35 7.30
CA MET A 93 -18.04 11.19 8.75
C MET A 93 -18.96 10.10 9.33
N ALA A 94 -19.96 9.65 8.57
CA ALA A 94 -20.88 8.56 8.96
C ALA A 94 -20.48 7.19 8.41
N GLN A 95 -19.57 7.12 7.43
CA GLN A 95 -19.19 5.87 6.78
C GLN A 95 -18.13 5.10 7.58
N PRO A 96 -18.42 3.87 8.09
CA PRO A 96 -17.47 3.08 8.88
C PRO A 96 -16.31 2.49 8.06
N PHE A 97 -16.42 2.54 6.71
CA PHE A 97 -15.37 2.16 5.76
C PHE A 97 -14.51 3.35 5.32
N SER A 98 -14.92 4.60 5.64
CA SER A 98 -14.15 5.82 5.37
C SER A 98 -13.48 6.36 6.64
N TYR A 99 -14.15 6.29 7.78
CA TYR A 99 -13.68 6.74 9.09
C TYR A 99 -13.40 5.55 10.01
N ARG A 100 -12.23 5.54 10.63
CA ARG A 100 -11.87 4.49 11.61
C ARG A 100 -12.75 4.56 12.86
N TYR A 101 -13.12 5.79 13.26
CA TYR A 101 -14.04 6.13 14.35
C TYR A 101 -15.07 7.14 13.85
N PRO A 102 -16.19 6.70 13.26
CA PRO A 102 -17.21 7.59 12.73
C PRO A 102 -17.72 8.58 13.78
N LEU A 103 -17.90 9.85 13.36
CA LEU A 103 -18.42 10.91 14.20
C LEU A 103 -19.95 11.01 14.17
N ILE A 104 -20.56 10.43 13.15
CA ILE A 104 -22.00 10.48 12.87
C ILE A 104 -22.51 9.06 12.73
N GLU A 105 -23.68 8.80 13.29
CA GLU A 105 -24.48 7.62 13.03
C GLU A 105 -25.59 7.94 12.06
N GLY A 106 -25.59 7.28 10.91
CA GLY A 106 -26.54 7.49 9.84
C GLY A 106 -27.59 6.37 9.76
N GLN A 107 -28.82 6.72 9.37
CA GLN A 107 -29.86 5.78 8.98
C GLN A 107 -30.29 6.03 7.54
N GLY A 108 -30.45 4.96 6.75
CA GLY A 108 -30.71 5.01 5.31
C GLY A 108 -29.49 4.62 4.50
N ASN A 109 -29.47 4.99 3.21
CA ASN A 109 -28.34 4.73 2.33
C ASN A 109 -27.28 5.83 2.44
N TRP A 110 -26.13 5.48 3.02
CA TRP A 110 -24.95 6.35 3.20
C TRP A 110 -23.78 5.94 2.30
N GLY A 111 -24.05 5.23 1.20
CA GLY A 111 -23.02 4.66 0.32
C GLY A 111 -22.54 3.29 0.78
N SER A 112 -21.65 2.70 0.01
CA SER A 112 -21.05 1.40 0.28
C SER A 112 -19.53 1.47 0.10
N PRO A 113 -18.76 0.49 0.59
CA PRO A 113 -17.33 0.41 0.32
C PRO A 113 -16.98 0.42 -1.16
N ASP A 114 -17.85 -0.17 -1.99
CA ASP A 114 -17.69 -0.26 -3.44
C ASP A 114 -17.96 1.07 -4.15
N ASP A 115 -19.00 1.79 -3.72
CA ASP A 115 -19.33 3.12 -4.22
C ASP A 115 -19.64 4.07 -3.05
N PRO A 116 -18.62 4.72 -2.46
CA PRO A 116 -18.78 5.65 -1.34
C PRO A 116 -19.61 6.88 -1.68
N LYS A 117 -19.78 7.20 -2.96
CA LYS A 117 -20.51 8.39 -3.42
C LYS A 117 -21.96 8.10 -3.81
N SER A 118 -22.36 6.82 -3.87
CA SER A 118 -23.75 6.41 -4.17
C SER A 118 -24.60 6.40 -2.91
N PHE A 119 -24.80 7.54 -2.30
CA PHE A 119 -25.66 7.75 -1.13
C PHE A 119 -26.97 8.44 -1.49
N ALA A 120 -28.01 8.23 -0.68
CA ALA A 120 -29.31 8.84 -0.88
C ALA A 120 -29.29 10.36 -0.59
N ALA A 121 -30.15 11.11 -1.23
CA ALA A 121 -30.29 12.55 -0.96
C ALA A 121 -30.64 12.83 0.52
N MET A 122 -30.17 13.95 1.04
CA MET A 122 -30.28 14.35 2.46
C MET A 122 -31.72 14.39 3.00
N ARG A 123 -32.73 14.49 2.16
CA ARG A 123 -34.14 14.41 2.54
C ARG A 123 -34.61 13.01 2.94
N TYR A 124 -33.88 11.96 2.50
CA TYR A 124 -34.22 10.57 2.80
C TYR A 124 -33.43 10.02 3.97
N THR A 125 -32.19 10.46 4.18
CA THR A 125 -31.32 10.01 5.26
C THR A 125 -31.62 10.70 6.57
N GLU A 126 -31.30 10.02 7.68
CA GLU A 126 -31.38 10.55 9.02
C GLU A 126 -30.03 10.38 9.73
N ALA A 127 -29.69 11.30 10.62
CA ALA A 127 -28.41 11.30 11.31
C ALA A 127 -28.52 11.80 12.74
N LYS A 128 -27.58 11.33 13.58
CA LYS A 128 -27.27 11.82 14.92
C LYS A 128 -25.75 11.72 15.14
N LEU A 129 -25.25 12.33 16.20
CA LEU A 129 -23.86 12.19 16.63
C LEU A 129 -23.62 10.75 17.14
N SER A 130 -22.45 10.21 16.85
CA SER A 130 -22.00 8.93 17.42
C SER A 130 -21.57 9.09 18.88
N ALA A 131 -21.45 7.99 19.61
CA ALA A 131 -20.90 8.02 20.96
C ALA A 131 -19.44 8.52 20.99
N TYR A 132 -18.64 8.21 19.94
CA TYR A 132 -17.27 8.68 19.83
C TYR A 132 -17.16 10.23 19.74
N SER A 133 -18.15 10.92 19.17
CA SER A 133 -18.15 12.38 19.08
C SER A 133 -18.19 13.08 20.45
N GLU A 134 -18.56 12.38 21.52
CA GLU A 134 -18.48 12.89 22.90
C GLU A 134 -17.05 13.28 23.27
N LEU A 135 -16.04 12.59 22.71
CA LEU A 135 -14.62 12.93 22.93
C LEU A 135 -14.20 14.30 22.40
N LEU A 136 -15.01 14.88 21.49
CA LEU A 136 -14.78 16.20 20.92
C LEU A 136 -15.66 17.28 21.57
N LEU A 137 -16.82 16.91 22.15
CA LEU A 137 -17.86 17.84 22.53
C LEU A 137 -18.09 17.95 24.04
N SER A 138 -17.77 16.91 24.82
CA SER A 138 -18.15 16.81 26.24
C SER A 138 -17.64 17.95 27.13
N GLU A 139 -16.56 18.61 26.75
CA GLU A 139 -15.97 19.73 27.49
C GLU A 139 -16.30 21.11 26.89
N LEU A 140 -17.00 21.18 25.77
CA LEU A 140 -17.31 22.39 25.02
C LEU A 140 -18.08 23.35 25.91
N GLY A 141 -18.49 23.87 26.53
CA GLY A 141 -19.23 24.77 27.41
C GLY A 141 -18.55 25.03 28.74
N GLN A 142 -17.33 24.53 28.92
CA GLN A 142 -16.60 24.58 30.18
C GLN A 142 -15.38 25.53 30.14
N GLY A 143 -15.47 26.59 29.32
CA GLY A 143 -14.40 27.56 29.14
C GLY A 143 -13.19 27.08 28.38
N THR A 144 -13.27 25.90 27.76
CA THR A 144 -12.18 25.17 27.13
C THR A 144 -11.84 25.63 25.72
N SER A 145 -12.80 26.20 25.00
CA SER A 145 -12.64 26.64 23.62
C SER A 145 -12.60 28.15 23.50
N GLU A 146 -11.91 28.62 22.50
CA GLU A 146 -11.98 29.99 22.02
C GLU A 146 -13.10 30.12 20.99
N TRP A 147 -13.77 31.28 20.96
CA TRP A 147 -14.93 31.52 20.13
C TRP A 147 -14.67 32.66 19.18
N GLN A 148 -15.13 32.53 17.96
CA GLN A 148 -15.12 33.58 16.95
C GLN A 148 -16.52 33.88 16.45
N ASP A 149 -16.69 35.00 15.80
CA ASP A 149 -17.94 35.34 15.12
C ASP A 149 -18.11 34.39 13.92
N ASN A 150 -19.36 34.00 13.66
CA ASN A 150 -19.71 33.32 12.43
C ASN A 150 -19.59 34.29 11.22
N PHE A 151 -19.90 33.80 10.02
CA PHE A 151 -19.69 34.54 8.77
C PHE A 151 -20.44 35.89 8.69
N ASP A 152 -21.54 36.08 9.41
CA ASP A 152 -22.34 37.32 9.41
C ASP A 152 -22.30 38.10 10.75
N GLY A 153 -21.54 37.61 11.72
CA GLY A 153 -21.37 38.21 13.04
C GLY A 153 -22.59 38.09 13.97
N SER A 154 -23.60 37.29 13.59
CA SER A 154 -24.83 37.12 14.39
C SER A 154 -24.70 36.09 15.49
N LEU A 155 -23.82 35.15 15.35
CA LEU A 155 -23.60 34.02 16.26
C LEU A 155 -22.10 33.80 16.52
N LYS A 156 -21.80 32.95 17.52
CA LYS A 156 -20.47 32.51 17.82
C LYS A 156 -20.29 31.04 17.42
N GLU A 157 -19.12 30.73 16.89
CA GLU A 157 -18.69 29.35 16.64
C GLU A 157 -17.34 29.06 17.33
N PRO A 158 -17.07 27.82 17.76
CA PRO A 158 -15.78 27.48 18.36
C PRO A 158 -14.66 27.43 17.28
N ILE A 159 -13.52 28.07 17.57
CA ILE A 159 -12.35 28.01 16.69
C ILE A 159 -11.87 26.57 16.54
N THR A 160 -11.79 25.84 17.66
CA THR A 160 -11.50 24.39 17.70
C THR A 160 -12.33 23.71 18.78
N LEU A 161 -12.60 22.43 18.63
CA LEU A 161 -13.26 21.63 19.66
C LEU A 161 -12.26 21.11 20.70
N PRO A 162 -12.67 20.97 21.98
CA PRO A 162 -11.79 20.53 23.07
C PRO A 162 -11.59 19.01 23.06
N ALA A 163 -10.91 18.47 22.04
CA ALA A 163 -10.71 17.04 21.87
C ALA A 163 -9.97 16.42 23.06
N ARG A 164 -10.54 15.35 23.62
CA ARG A 164 -9.97 14.59 24.72
C ARG A 164 -8.90 13.60 24.31
N VAL A 165 -8.83 13.29 23.01
CA VAL A 165 -7.87 12.38 22.38
C VAL A 165 -7.29 13.04 21.13
N PRO A 166 -6.08 12.61 20.64
CA PRO A 166 -5.48 13.15 19.42
C PRO A 166 -6.22 12.70 18.16
N ASN A 167 -7.44 13.22 17.95
CA ASN A 167 -8.35 12.81 16.88
C ASN A 167 -7.74 12.95 15.48
N ILE A 168 -6.80 13.88 15.29
CA ILE A 168 -6.05 14.04 14.03
C ILE A 168 -5.36 12.76 13.56
N LEU A 169 -4.87 11.94 14.48
CA LEU A 169 -4.26 10.64 14.16
C LEU A 169 -5.29 9.51 14.14
N LEU A 170 -6.41 9.63 14.85
CA LEU A 170 -7.38 8.54 14.99
C LEU A 170 -8.26 8.36 13.75
N ASN A 171 -8.72 9.45 13.17
CA ASN A 171 -9.50 9.41 11.94
C ASN A 171 -8.71 9.82 10.71
N GLY A 172 -7.61 10.55 10.91
CA GLY A 172 -6.86 11.10 9.79
C GLY A 172 -7.68 12.07 8.96
N THR A 173 -7.16 12.45 7.81
CA THR A 173 -7.87 13.24 6.81
C THR A 173 -7.09 13.30 5.51
N THR A 174 -7.78 13.52 4.40
CA THR A 174 -7.17 13.84 3.10
C THR A 174 -7.67 15.19 2.62
N GLY A 175 -6.82 15.99 2.00
CA GLY A 175 -7.21 17.30 1.49
C GLY A 175 -6.18 17.88 0.52
N ILE A 176 -6.67 18.62 -0.46
CA ILE A 176 -5.85 19.30 -1.47
C ILE A 176 -6.08 20.80 -1.32
N ALA A 177 -5.00 21.52 -1.03
CA ALA A 177 -4.97 22.99 -0.97
C ALA A 177 -4.12 23.56 -2.12
N VAL A 178 -4.01 24.87 -2.18
CA VAL A 178 -3.14 25.54 -3.16
C VAL A 178 -1.68 25.36 -2.72
N GLY A 179 -0.88 24.69 -3.54
CA GLY A 179 0.54 24.46 -3.29
C GLY A 179 0.86 23.41 -2.22
N MET A 180 -0.12 22.81 -1.58
CA MET A 180 0.09 21.77 -0.56
C MET A 180 -1.09 20.82 -0.45
N ALA A 181 -0.83 19.63 0.12
CA ALA A 181 -1.85 18.63 0.39
C ALA A 181 -1.65 18.04 1.78
N THR A 182 -2.66 17.37 2.30
CA THR A 182 -2.62 16.55 3.50
C THR A 182 -3.17 15.17 3.21
N ASP A 183 -2.46 14.14 3.70
CA ASP A 183 -2.86 12.73 3.64
C ASP A 183 -2.44 12.08 4.95
N ILE A 184 -3.28 12.19 5.96
CA ILE A 184 -3.06 11.66 7.30
C ILE A 184 -3.84 10.36 7.43
N PRO A 185 -3.18 9.20 7.56
CA PRO A 185 -3.87 7.93 7.75
C PRO A 185 -4.41 7.80 9.18
N PRO A 186 -5.52 7.07 9.38
CA PRO A 186 -6.05 6.78 10.72
C PRO A 186 -5.17 5.77 11.48
N HIS A 187 -5.24 5.83 12.82
CA HIS A 187 -4.50 4.95 13.73
C HIS A 187 -5.42 4.40 14.83
N ASN A 188 -4.97 3.33 15.49
CA ASN A 188 -5.71 2.71 16.57
C ASN A 188 -5.71 3.57 17.84
N LEU A 189 -6.90 3.77 18.44
CA LEU A 189 -7.08 4.62 19.63
C LEU A 189 -6.23 4.12 20.82
N ARG A 190 -6.24 2.81 21.11
CA ARG A 190 -5.47 2.25 22.24
C ARG A 190 -3.97 2.44 22.05
N GLU A 191 -3.48 2.29 20.83
CA GLU A 191 -2.07 2.47 20.49
C GLU A 191 -1.64 3.94 20.61
N VAL A 192 -2.42 4.86 20.02
CA VAL A 192 -2.15 6.29 20.09
C VAL A 192 -2.19 6.79 21.52
N VAL A 193 -3.16 6.34 22.33
CA VAL A 193 -3.24 6.69 23.76
C VAL A 193 -2.03 6.15 24.53
N LYS A 194 -1.59 4.91 24.28
CA LYS A 194 -0.37 4.36 24.91
C LYS A 194 0.86 5.21 24.58
N GLY A 195 1.05 5.56 23.30
CA GLY A 195 2.13 6.43 22.85
C GLY A 195 2.07 7.84 23.47
N THR A 196 0.87 8.42 23.53
CA THR A 196 0.63 9.72 24.15
C THR A 196 0.98 9.71 25.65
N ILE A 197 0.54 8.69 26.38
CA ILE A 197 0.87 8.51 27.82
C ILE A 197 2.38 8.35 28.02
N ALA A 198 3.07 7.61 27.14
CA ALA A 198 4.52 7.47 27.20
C ALA A 198 5.22 8.83 27.07
N LEU A 199 4.77 9.69 26.15
CA LEU A 199 5.28 11.05 25.96
C LEU A 199 4.93 12.01 27.11
N ILE A 200 3.74 11.89 27.72
CA ILE A 200 3.38 12.68 28.92
C ILE A 200 4.33 12.35 30.07
N ARG A 201 4.66 11.07 30.27
CA ARG A 201 5.58 10.62 31.32
C ARG A 201 7.03 11.00 31.03
N ASN A 202 7.45 10.82 29.78
CA ASN A 202 8.82 11.15 29.34
C ASN A 202 8.78 11.82 27.95
N PRO A 203 8.83 13.15 27.89
CA PRO A 203 8.84 13.90 26.61
C PRO A 203 10.05 13.57 25.72
N GLN A 204 11.11 12.96 26.27
CA GLN A 204 12.30 12.55 25.51
C GLN A 204 12.20 11.13 24.94
N THR A 205 11.05 10.47 25.02
CA THR A 205 10.82 9.18 24.37
C THR A 205 11.21 9.26 22.89
N SER A 206 12.11 8.36 22.46
CA SER A 206 12.59 8.33 21.06
C SER A 206 11.52 7.89 20.09
N ASP A 207 11.68 8.26 18.81
CA ASP A 207 10.76 7.84 17.75
C ASP A 207 10.71 6.31 17.62
N GLY A 208 11.85 5.61 17.75
CA GLY A 208 11.88 4.14 17.75
C GLY A 208 11.08 3.52 18.89
N LYS A 209 11.16 4.10 20.11
CA LYS A 209 10.34 3.62 21.25
C LYS A 209 8.85 3.96 21.05
N LEU A 210 8.55 5.10 20.44
CA LEU A 210 7.17 5.48 20.12
C LEU A 210 6.56 4.54 19.09
N ALA A 211 7.35 4.08 18.11
CA ALA A 211 6.92 3.11 17.10
C ALA A 211 6.56 1.74 17.69
N GLU A 212 7.07 1.36 18.86
CA GLU A 212 6.62 0.14 19.56
C GLU A 212 5.18 0.28 20.08
N TYR A 213 4.73 1.50 20.41
CA TYR A 213 3.36 1.77 20.85
C TYR A 213 2.41 2.03 19.69
N ILE A 214 2.89 2.70 18.62
CA ILE A 214 2.13 3.07 17.43
C ILE A 214 2.89 2.51 16.22
N PRO A 215 2.79 1.20 15.95
CA PRO A 215 3.67 0.56 14.96
C PRO A 215 3.36 0.95 13.50
N ALA A 216 2.09 1.23 13.19
CA ALA A 216 1.62 1.59 11.85
C ALA A 216 0.24 2.23 11.90
N PRO A 217 -0.26 2.81 10.81
CA PRO A 217 -1.68 3.15 10.66
C PRO A 217 -2.59 1.95 10.94
N ASP A 218 -3.84 2.23 11.31
CA ASP A 218 -4.89 1.23 11.52
C ASP A 218 -6.14 1.64 10.75
N LEU A 219 -6.37 0.97 9.64
CA LEU A 219 -7.34 1.38 8.64
C LEU A 219 -8.74 0.88 8.96
N PRO A 220 -9.80 1.48 8.40
CA PRO A 220 -11.17 0.96 8.52
C PRO A 220 -11.32 -0.46 7.98
N THR A 221 -10.59 -0.85 6.92
CA THR A 221 -10.55 -2.21 6.39
C THR A 221 -9.55 -3.07 7.16
N LYS A 222 -9.67 -4.40 7.06
CA LYS A 222 -8.73 -5.36 7.67
C LYS A 222 -7.61 -5.79 6.72
N ALA A 223 -7.36 -5.03 5.65
CA ALA A 223 -6.25 -5.28 4.73
C ALA A 223 -4.91 -5.28 5.46
N GLU A 224 -3.98 -6.10 4.98
CA GLU A 224 -2.64 -6.23 5.56
C GLU A 224 -1.78 -5.01 5.21
N ILE A 225 -1.01 -4.50 6.17
CA ILE A 225 0.08 -3.54 5.93
C ILE A 225 1.36 -4.35 5.75
N ILE A 226 1.95 -4.28 4.55
CA ILE A 226 3.12 -5.08 4.15
C ILE A 226 4.41 -4.27 4.05
N THR A 227 4.37 -2.99 4.43
CA THR A 227 5.55 -2.12 4.44
C THR A 227 6.53 -2.54 5.53
N PRO A 228 7.83 -2.65 5.24
CA PRO A 228 8.84 -3.00 6.23
C PRO A 228 8.87 -2.03 7.43
N PRO A 229 9.16 -2.51 8.65
CA PRO A 229 9.17 -1.68 9.86
C PRO A 229 10.10 -0.46 9.79
N GLU A 230 11.23 -0.58 9.10
CA GLU A 230 12.20 0.52 8.91
C GLU A 230 11.61 1.65 8.08
N GLU A 231 10.86 1.32 7.02
CA GLU A 231 10.16 2.31 6.19
C GLU A 231 9.00 2.94 6.95
N LEU A 232 8.24 2.16 7.74
CA LEU A 232 7.19 2.69 8.62
C LEU A 232 7.77 3.70 9.62
N LEU A 233 8.89 3.37 10.27
CA LEU A 233 9.57 4.29 11.18
C LEU A 233 10.03 5.57 10.47
N LYS A 234 10.57 5.45 9.25
CA LYS A 234 10.97 6.61 8.44
C LYS A 234 9.77 7.52 8.12
N ILE A 235 8.62 6.94 7.78
CA ILE A 235 7.39 7.70 7.54
C ILE A 235 6.94 8.43 8.80
N GLN A 236 6.96 7.76 9.95
CA GLN A 236 6.58 8.35 11.24
C GLN A 236 7.49 9.51 11.66
N THR A 237 8.78 9.40 11.40
CA THR A 237 9.78 10.44 11.76
C THR A 237 9.77 11.62 10.81
N THR A 238 9.53 11.40 9.52
CA THR A 238 9.54 12.47 8.51
C THR A 238 8.16 13.10 8.27
N GLY A 239 7.09 12.40 8.62
CA GLY A 239 5.71 12.78 8.28
C GLY A 239 5.38 12.63 6.80
N ARG A 240 6.22 11.97 6.00
CA ARG A 240 6.06 11.78 4.55
C ARG A 240 6.48 10.39 4.12
N GLY A 241 5.79 9.86 3.09
CA GLY A 241 6.12 8.59 2.47
C GLY A 241 4.90 7.91 1.87
N SER A 242 4.96 6.60 1.76
CA SER A 242 3.82 5.75 1.41
C SER A 242 3.96 4.40 2.06
N TYR A 243 2.85 3.77 2.42
CA TYR A 243 2.84 2.39 2.87
C TYR A 243 1.99 1.55 1.93
N ARG A 244 2.37 0.27 1.81
CA ARG A 244 1.70 -0.70 0.95
C ARG A 244 0.69 -1.49 1.77
N MET A 245 -0.47 -1.70 1.18
CA MET A 245 -1.58 -2.50 1.71
C MET A 245 -1.88 -3.63 0.74
N ARG A 246 -2.23 -4.79 1.27
CA ARG A 246 -2.58 -5.96 0.48
C ARG A 246 -3.91 -6.53 0.94
N ALA A 247 -4.74 -6.95 -0.02
CA ALA A 247 -6.00 -7.63 0.23
C ALA A 247 -5.80 -8.94 1.00
N VAL A 248 -6.79 -9.30 1.82
CA VAL A 248 -6.84 -10.59 2.52
C VAL A 248 -7.71 -11.56 1.73
N TYR A 249 -7.27 -12.79 1.60
CA TYR A 249 -7.98 -13.83 0.87
C TYR A 249 -7.89 -15.20 1.56
N THR A 250 -8.81 -16.08 1.21
CA THR A 250 -8.80 -17.49 1.57
C THR A 250 -8.91 -18.34 0.30
N ILE A 251 -8.43 -19.56 0.37
CA ILE A 251 -8.51 -20.52 -0.75
C ILE A 251 -9.53 -21.58 -0.39
N GLU A 252 -10.58 -21.70 -1.19
CA GLU A 252 -11.68 -22.65 -1.04
C GLU A 252 -11.75 -23.58 -2.26
N LYS A 253 -11.13 -24.77 -2.21
CA LYS A 253 -11.04 -25.73 -3.35
C LYS A 253 -10.36 -25.11 -4.57
N ASN A 254 -11.14 -24.74 -5.59
CA ASN A 254 -10.65 -24.09 -6.81
C ASN A 254 -11.06 -22.60 -6.88
N GLU A 255 -11.46 -22.02 -5.77
CA GLU A 255 -11.87 -20.62 -5.68
C GLU A 255 -10.93 -19.85 -4.74
N ILE A 256 -10.58 -18.64 -5.11
CA ILE A 256 -9.91 -17.68 -4.25
C ILE A 256 -10.96 -16.67 -3.84
N VAL A 257 -11.19 -16.55 -2.54
CA VAL A 257 -12.19 -15.64 -1.98
C VAL A 257 -11.46 -14.47 -1.32
N ILE A 258 -11.62 -13.26 -1.87
CA ILE A 258 -11.11 -12.03 -1.30
C ILE A 258 -12.10 -11.58 -0.22
N THR A 259 -11.65 -11.46 1.01
CA THR A 259 -12.48 -11.10 2.17
C THR A 259 -12.26 -9.66 2.63
N GLU A 260 -11.12 -9.07 2.32
CA GLU A 260 -10.82 -7.67 2.66
C GLU A 260 -10.03 -7.01 1.52
N LEU A 261 -10.37 -5.76 1.22
CA LEU A 261 -9.68 -4.94 0.22
C LEU A 261 -8.80 -3.87 0.87
N PRO A 262 -7.75 -3.40 0.19
CA PRO A 262 -7.00 -2.23 0.61
C PRO A 262 -7.93 -1.02 0.82
N TYR A 263 -7.57 -0.17 1.77
CA TYR A 263 -8.34 1.03 2.09
C TYR A 263 -8.54 1.93 0.85
N GLN A 264 -9.76 2.40 0.62
CA GLN A 264 -10.18 3.21 -0.53
C GLN A 264 -10.14 2.48 -1.89
N VAL A 265 -10.08 1.17 -1.90
CA VAL A 265 -10.19 0.37 -3.13
C VAL A 265 -11.59 -0.18 -3.28
N SER A 266 -12.18 0.00 -4.46
CA SER A 266 -13.51 -0.51 -4.83
C SER A 266 -13.42 -1.95 -5.36
N GLY A 267 -14.33 -2.82 -4.93
CA GLY A 267 -14.47 -4.20 -5.41
C GLY A 267 -14.77 -4.27 -6.90
N SER A 268 -15.72 -3.46 -7.38
CA SER A 268 -16.06 -3.37 -8.80
C SER A 268 -14.88 -3.00 -9.68
N LYS A 269 -14.00 -2.10 -9.20
CA LYS A 269 -12.77 -1.74 -9.92
C LYS A 269 -11.82 -2.94 -10.04
N VAL A 270 -11.62 -3.68 -8.96
CA VAL A 270 -10.77 -4.88 -8.93
C VAL A 270 -11.31 -5.94 -9.87
N ILE A 271 -12.62 -6.20 -9.82
CA ILE A 271 -13.29 -7.14 -10.74
C ILE A 271 -13.07 -6.73 -12.20
N THR A 272 -13.25 -5.45 -12.52
CA THR A 272 -13.01 -4.92 -13.88
C THR A 272 -11.56 -5.16 -14.31
N GLN A 273 -10.57 -4.86 -13.45
CA GLN A 273 -9.15 -5.10 -13.74
C GLN A 273 -8.83 -6.58 -14.02
N ILE A 274 -9.46 -7.50 -13.27
CA ILE A 274 -9.29 -8.94 -13.48
C ILE A 274 -9.98 -9.37 -14.78
N ALA A 275 -11.21 -8.93 -15.02
CA ALA A 275 -11.98 -9.25 -16.23
C ALA A 275 -11.27 -8.75 -17.50
N ASP A 276 -10.68 -7.57 -17.49
CA ASP A 276 -9.90 -7.02 -18.60
C ASP A 276 -8.69 -7.91 -18.92
N GLN A 277 -8.00 -8.42 -17.91
CA GLN A 277 -6.90 -9.37 -18.10
C GLN A 277 -7.38 -10.72 -18.65
N MET A 278 -8.55 -11.20 -18.21
CA MET A 278 -9.15 -12.42 -18.75
C MET A 278 -9.53 -12.25 -20.23
N GLN A 279 -10.18 -11.14 -20.61
CA GLN A 279 -10.52 -10.82 -22.00
C GLN A 279 -9.28 -10.67 -22.88
N ALA A 280 -8.24 -10.04 -22.38
CA ALA A 280 -6.95 -9.91 -23.06
C ALA A 280 -6.16 -11.22 -23.12
N LYS A 281 -6.70 -12.35 -22.57
CA LYS A 281 -6.06 -13.66 -22.46
C LYS A 281 -4.74 -13.67 -21.68
N LYS A 282 -4.52 -12.67 -20.85
CA LYS A 282 -3.34 -12.56 -19.98
C LYS A 282 -3.48 -13.36 -18.68
N LEU A 283 -4.68 -13.83 -18.36
CA LEU A 283 -4.99 -14.59 -17.15
C LEU A 283 -5.77 -15.88 -17.47
N PRO A 284 -5.20 -16.84 -18.26
CA PRO A 284 -5.90 -18.04 -18.72
C PRO A 284 -6.21 -19.05 -17.62
N LEU A 285 -5.62 -18.88 -16.44
CA LEU A 285 -5.81 -19.74 -15.26
C LEU A 285 -7.14 -19.45 -14.54
N VAL A 286 -7.72 -18.28 -14.72
CA VAL A 286 -8.99 -17.86 -14.15
C VAL A 286 -10.09 -18.04 -15.19
N VAL A 287 -11.23 -18.60 -14.78
CA VAL A 287 -12.39 -18.82 -15.65
C VAL A 287 -13.54 -17.90 -15.37
N ASP A 288 -13.66 -17.41 -14.14
CA ASP A 288 -14.74 -16.52 -13.75
C ASP A 288 -14.32 -15.64 -12.56
N VAL A 289 -14.94 -14.46 -12.44
CA VAL A 289 -14.83 -13.56 -11.31
C VAL A 289 -16.20 -13.02 -10.95
N ARG A 290 -16.59 -13.13 -9.67
CA ARG A 290 -17.93 -12.77 -9.19
C ARG A 290 -17.85 -11.89 -7.95
N ASP A 291 -18.82 -11.00 -7.80
CA ASP A 291 -19.09 -10.30 -6.56
C ASP A 291 -20.23 -11.03 -5.83
N GLU A 292 -19.90 -11.57 -4.66
CA GLU A 292 -20.84 -12.24 -3.75
C GLU A 292 -20.97 -11.46 -2.44
N SER A 293 -20.59 -10.16 -2.43
CA SER A 293 -20.69 -9.30 -1.26
C SER A 293 -22.15 -9.07 -0.86
N ASP A 294 -22.42 -9.14 0.44
CA ASP A 294 -23.72 -8.90 1.02
C ASP A 294 -23.61 -8.13 2.35
N HIS A 295 -24.70 -8.01 3.12
CA HIS A 295 -24.68 -7.29 4.39
C HIS A 295 -23.94 -8.02 5.52
N GLU A 296 -23.79 -9.34 5.43
CA GLU A 296 -23.03 -10.17 6.39
C GLU A 296 -21.55 -10.20 6.01
N ASN A 297 -21.28 -10.24 4.71
CA ASN A 297 -19.94 -10.26 4.09
C ASN A 297 -19.76 -9.03 3.18
N PRO A 298 -19.46 -7.86 3.73
CA PRO A 298 -19.39 -6.61 2.94
C PRO A 298 -18.35 -6.62 1.82
N THR A 299 -17.41 -7.56 1.88
CA THR A 299 -16.42 -7.84 0.83
C THR A 299 -16.31 -9.35 0.67
N ARG A 300 -16.82 -9.88 -0.46
CA ARG A 300 -16.67 -11.27 -0.86
C ARG A 300 -16.55 -11.32 -2.39
N LEU A 301 -15.32 -11.18 -2.89
CA LEU A 301 -15.03 -11.31 -4.31
C LEU A 301 -14.47 -12.71 -4.56
N VAL A 302 -15.11 -13.46 -5.46
CA VAL A 302 -14.76 -14.85 -5.75
C VAL A 302 -14.09 -14.94 -7.11
N ILE A 303 -12.88 -15.49 -7.15
CA ILE A 303 -12.09 -15.74 -8.35
C ILE A 303 -12.04 -17.25 -8.56
N VAL A 304 -12.63 -17.73 -9.66
CA VAL A 304 -12.73 -19.17 -9.96
C VAL A 304 -11.56 -19.62 -10.82
N LEU A 305 -10.77 -20.53 -10.31
CA LEU A 305 -9.65 -21.13 -11.03
C LEU A 305 -10.13 -22.25 -11.96
N ARG A 306 -9.47 -22.43 -13.08
CA ARG A 306 -9.79 -23.48 -14.07
C ARG A 306 -9.63 -24.88 -13.52
N SER A 307 -8.77 -25.11 -12.54
CA SER A 307 -8.50 -26.41 -11.92
C SER A 307 -7.94 -26.22 -10.52
N ASN A 308 -8.24 -27.15 -9.63
CA ASN A 308 -7.66 -27.23 -8.29
C ASN A 308 -6.14 -27.59 -8.24
N ARG A 309 -5.54 -27.87 -9.41
CA ARG A 309 -4.09 -28.11 -9.54
C ARG A 309 -3.29 -26.81 -9.80
N ILE A 310 -4.00 -25.70 -10.03
CA ILE A 310 -3.36 -24.41 -10.24
C ILE A 310 -2.84 -23.90 -8.90
N ASP A 311 -1.63 -23.37 -8.90
CA ASP A 311 -1.05 -22.70 -7.75
C ASP A 311 -1.78 -21.35 -7.52
N ALA A 312 -2.68 -21.34 -6.55
CA ALA A 312 -3.46 -20.16 -6.19
C ALA A 312 -2.58 -19.01 -5.66
N GLU A 313 -1.48 -19.34 -4.95
CA GLU A 313 -0.54 -18.33 -4.43
C GLU A 313 0.19 -17.61 -5.58
N ALA A 314 0.59 -18.35 -6.62
CA ALA A 314 1.18 -17.74 -7.81
C ALA A 314 0.18 -16.82 -8.52
N VAL A 315 -1.09 -17.25 -8.68
CA VAL A 315 -2.15 -16.40 -9.26
C VAL A 315 -2.35 -15.15 -8.43
N MET A 316 -2.41 -15.25 -7.10
CA MET A 316 -2.54 -14.09 -6.22
C MET A 316 -1.35 -13.16 -6.29
N SER A 317 -0.12 -13.69 -6.37
CA SER A 317 1.09 -12.87 -6.57
C SER A 317 1.02 -12.06 -7.86
N HIS A 318 0.53 -12.65 -8.94
CA HIS A 318 0.30 -11.94 -10.20
C HIS A 318 -0.77 -10.85 -10.05
N LEU A 319 -1.88 -11.17 -9.41
CA LEU A 319 -2.98 -10.22 -9.20
C LEU A 319 -2.56 -9.04 -8.29
N PHE A 320 -1.77 -9.29 -7.26
CA PHE A 320 -1.17 -8.24 -6.45
C PHE A 320 -0.25 -7.31 -7.25
N ALA A 321 0.51 -7.86 -8.19
CA ALA A 321 1.39 -7.05 -9.04
C ALA A 321 0.67 -6.28 -10.15
N THR A 322 -0.57 -6.64 -10.51
CA THR A 322 -1.27 -6.14 -11.71
C THR A 322 -2.62 -5.51 -11.45
N THR A 323 -3.11 -5.53 -10.22
CA THR A 323 -4.41 -4.96 -9.83
C THR A 323 -4.30 -4.17 -8.53
N ASP A 324 -5.36 -3.47 -8.16
CA ASP A 324 -5.45 -2.73 -6.90
C ASP A 324 -5.62 -3.63 -5.65
N LEU A 325 -5.55 -4.97 -5.78
CA LEU A 325 -5.47 -5.90 -4.65
C LEU A 325 -4.21 -5.68 -3.79
N GLU A 326 -3.16 -5.11 -4.35
CA GLU A 326 -2.09 -4.44 -3.62
C GLU A 326 -2.07 -2.97 -4.03
N SER A 327 -2.13 -2.07 -3.06
CA SER A 327 -2.23 -0.64 -3.26
C SER A 327 -1.32 0.11 -2.31
N SER A 328 -0.87 1.30 -2.72
CA SER A 328 -0.06 2.18 -1.89
C SER A 328 -0.87 3.38 -1.43
N TYR A 329 -0.81 3.66 -0.13
CA TYR A 329 -1.39 4.87 0.45
C TYR A 329 -0.29 5.90 0.70
N ARG A 330 -0.45 7.09 0.12
CA ARG A 330 0.46 8.21 0.33
C ARG A 330 0.27 8.80 1.71
N VAL A 331 1.38 9.15 2.37
CA VAL A 331 1.37 9.82 3.68
C VAL A 331 1.97 11.21 3.55
N ASN A 332 1.26 12.21 4.05
CA ASN A 332 1.72 13.59 4.19
C ASN A 332 1.04 14.20 5.42
N LEU A 333 1.71 14.16 6.56
CA LEU A 333 1.18 14.62 7.85
C LEU A 333 1.21 16.15 7.95
N ASN A 334 0.57 16.81 6.98
CA ASN A 334 0.47 18.27 6.90
C ASN A 334 -0.81 18.76 7.59
N MET A 335 -0.68 19.67 8.53
CA MET A 335 -1.80 20.18 9.33
C MET A 335 -1.52 21.60 9.82
N ILE A 336 -2.57 22.30 10.24
CA ILE A 336 -2.44 23.59 10.92
C ILE A 336 -2.04 23.31 12.37
N GLY A 337 -0.90 23.86 12.79
CA GLY A 337 -0.39 23.78 14.15
C GLY A 337 -1.11 24.74 15.09
N GLU A 338 -0.74 24.68 16.39
CA GLU A 338 -1.20 25.64 17.41
C GLU A 338 -0.80 27.08 17.07
N ASP A 339 0.34 27.23 16.37
CA ASP A 339 0.84 28.53 15.89
C ASP A 339 0.07 29.08 14.68
N GLY A 340 -0.99 28.42 14.24
CA GLY A 340 -1.81 28.79 13.09
C GLY A 340 -1.11 28.59 11.74
N ARG A 341 0.01 27.83 11.66
CA ARG A 341 0.78 27.62 10.41
C ARG A 341 0.64 26.20 9.89
N PRO A 342 0.51 26.02 8.56
CA PRO A 342 0.54 24.71 7.95
C PRO A 342 1.98 24.13 7.99
N GLN A 343 2.13 22.94 8.54
CA GLN A 343 3.42 22.27 8.68
C GLN A 343 3.26 20.76 8.57
N VAL A 344 4.23 20.11 7.93
CA VAL A 344 4.38 18.65 7.99
C VAL A 344 5.11 18.29 9.27
N LYS A 345 4.55 17.38 10.06
CA LYS A 345 5.05 17.02 11.39
C LYS A 345 5.26 15.52 11.49
N SER A 346 6.24 15.07 12.28
CA SER A 346 6.37 13.67 12.71
C SER A 346 5.25 13.30 13.69
N ILE A 347 4.95 12.01 13.84
CA ILE A 347 3.96 11.54 14.84
C ILE A 347 4.33 12.02 16.23
N ARG A 348 5.60 11.93 16.61
CA ARG A 348 6.09 12.42 17.90
C ARG A 348 5.82 13.91 18.10
N ARG A 349 6.08 14.75 17.08
CA ARG A 349 5.83 16.19 17.16
C ARG A 349 4.34 16.50 17.26
N ILE A 350 3.49 15.78 16.50
CA ILE A 350 2.03 15.92 16.59
C ILE A 350 1.56 15.65 18.02
N LEU A 351 1.99 14.55 18.62
CA LEU A 351 1.56 14.16 19.96
C LEU A 351 2.08 15.12 21.03
N LEU A 352 3.32 15.58 20.95
CA LEU A 352 3.87 16.55 21.90
C LEU A 352 3.11 17.89 21.85
N GLU A 353 2.82 18.40 20.66
CA GLU A 353 2.08 19.65 20.49
C GLU A 353 0.63 19.47 20.95
N TRP A 354 -0.01 18.35 20.64
CA TRP A 354 -1.35 18.04 21.13
C TRP A 354 -1.39 17.92 22.66
N ILE A 355 -0.36 17.36 23.31
CA ILE A 355 -0.25 17.28 24.78
C ILE A 355 -0.23 18.67 25.40
N GLU A 356 0.51 19.61 24.82
CA GLU A 356 0.54 20.98 25.32
C GLU A 356 -0.83 21.67 25.16
N ILE A 357 -1.50 21.49 24.02
CA ILE A 357 -2.88 21.96 23.81
C ILE A 357 -3.82 21.34 24.86
N ARG A 358 -3.71 20.01 25.09
CA ARG A 358 -4.56 19.31 26.06
C ARG A 358 -4.35 19.83 27.49
N LYS A 359 -3.11 20.08 27.90
CA LYS A 359 -2.79 20.69 29.20
C LYS A 359 -3.50 22.03 29.35
N LYS A 360 -3.38 22.92 28.35
CA LYS A 360 -4.07 24.22 28.35
C LYS A 360 -5.58 24.08 28.47
N THR A 361 -6.16 23.14 27.70
CA THR A 361 -7.61 22.87 27.71
C THR A 361 -8.07 22.39 29.09
N VAL A 362 -7.35 21.43 29.71
CA VAL A 362 -7.70 20.90 31.04
C VAL A 362 -7.50 21.96 32.11
N THR A 363 -6.45 22.78 32.06
CA THR A 363 -6.26 23.89 32.98
C THR A 363 -7.40 24.89 32.90
N ARG A 364 -7.86 25.29 31.68
CA ARG A 364 -9.01 26.16 31.49
C ARG A 364 -10.30 25.54 32.06
N ARG A 365 -10.51 24.25 31.84
CA ARG A 365 -11.65 23.50 32.40
C ARG A 365 -11.65 23.51 33.92
N LEU A 366 -10.51 23.19 34.54
CA LEU A 366 -10.35 23.19 35.98
C LEU A 366 -10.58 24.59 36.56
N GLN A 367 -10.03 25.64 35.96
CA GLN A 367 -10.26 27.00 36.38
C GLN A 367 -11.75 27.42 36.28
N TYR A 368 -12.41 27.01 35.20
CA TYR A 368 -13.87 27.24 35.03
C TYR A 368 -14.69 26.59 36.17
N HIS A 369 -14.37 25.32 36.49
CA HIS A 369 -15.04 24.62 37.58
C HIS A 369 -14.71 25.23 38.94
N LEU A 370 -13.46 25.59 39.20
CA LEU A 370 -13.03 26.24 40.43
C LEU A 370 -13.79 27.56 40.63
N ASN A 371 -13.84 28.40 39.62
CA ASN A 371 -14.53 29.68 39.67
C ASN A 371 -16.04 29.49 39.97
N ARG A 372 -16.67 28.44 39.42
CA ARG A 372 -18.08 28.13 39.71
C ARG A 372 -18.27 27.65 41.15
N ILE A 373 -17.36 26.80 41.63
CA ILE A 373 -17.39 26.28 43.00
C ILE A 373 -17.16 27.42 43.98
N GLU A 374 -16.18 28.28 43.75
CA GLU A 374 -15.90 29.44 44.60
C GLU A 374 -17.05 30.43 44.69
N LYS A 375 -17.69 30.72 43.56
CA LYS A 375 -18.94 31.54 43.54
C LYS A 375 -20.03 30.87 44.38
N ARG A 376 -20.23 29.56 44.29
CA ARG A 376 -21.24 28.86 45.07
C ARG A 376 -20.90 28.83 46.57
N LEU A 377 -19.62 28.55 46.90
CA LEU A 377 -19.12 28.59 48.28
C LEU A 377 -19.31 29.96 48.92
N HIS A 378 -19.07 31.02 48.14
CA HIS A 378 -19.27 32.41 48.59
C HIS A 378 -20.71 32.67 48.94
N ILE A 379 -21.66 32.24 48.09
CA ILE A 379 -23.12 32.33 48.39
C ILE A 379 -23.46 31.52 49.63
N LEU A 380 -22.98 30.25 49.72
CA LEU A 380 -23.27 29.37 50.87
C LEU A 380 -22.75 29.98 52.18
N ALA A 381 -21.61 30.63 52.19
CA ALA A 381 -21.08 31.32 53.36
C ALA A 381 -22.02 32.44 53.86
N GLY A 382 -22.59 33.24 52.93
CA GLY A 382 -23.56 34.26 53.26
C GLY A 382 -24.86 33.66 53.82
N LEU A 383 -25.34 32.57 53.21
CA LEU A 383 -26.54 31.86 53.68
C LEU A 383 -26.37 31.29 55.09
N LEU A 384 -25.20 30.70 55.39
CA LEU A 384 -24.90 30.17 56.74
C LEU A 384 -24.91 31.27 57.81
N ILE A 385 -24.40 32.48 57.49
CA ILE A 385 -24.45 33.63 58.39
C ILE A 385 -25.91 33.97 58.71
N ALA A 386 -26.78 34.02 57.65
CA ALA A 386 -28.21 34.30 57.83
C ALA A 386 -28.94 33.22 58.67
N TYR A 387 -28.58 31.93 58.50
CA TYR A 387 -29.15 30.84 59.28
C TYR A 387 -28.76 30.88 60.77
N LEU A 388 -27.57 31.38 61.09
CA LEU A 388 -27.10 31.51 62.48
C LEU A 388 -27.90 32.57 63.27
N ASP A 389 -28.47 33.57 62.58
CA ASP A 389 -29.29 34.63 63.17
C ASP A 389 -30.50 34.96 62.29
N ILE A 390 -31.35 33.97 62.08
CA ILE A 390 -32.51 34.05 61.19
C ILE A 390 -33.55 35.05 61.68
N ASP A 391 -33.73 35.21 63.01
CA ASP A 391 -34.67 36.13 63.58
C ASP A 391 -34.31 37.58 63.24
N THR A 392 -33.03 37.95 63.25
CA THR A 392 -32.55 39.26 62.85
C THR A 392 -32.75 39.48 61.33
N VAL A 393 -32.50 38.46 60.49
CA VAL A 393 -32.80 38.54 59.06
C VAL A 393 -34.25 38.83 58.78
N ILE A 394 -35.18 38.09 59.43
CA ILE A 394 -36.60 38.26 59.25
C ILE A 394 -37.04 39.65 59.76
N ARG A 395 -36.50 40.13 60.86
CA ARG A 395 -36.80 41.48 61.41
C ARG A 395 -36.36 42.55 60.40
N ILE A 396 -35.13 42.55 59.91
CA ILE A 396 -34.62 43.48 58.90
C ILE A 396 -35.50 43.49 57.65
N ILE A 397 -35.87 42.32 57.13
CA ILE A 397 -36.74 42.21 55.93
C ILE A 397 -38.10 42.82 56.13
N ARG A 398 -38.63 42.75 57.33
CA ARG A 398 -39.98 43.18 57.66
C ARG A 398 -40.07 44.71 58.04
N GLU A 399 -39.02 45.21 58.66
CA GLU A 399 -39.04 46.58 59.28
C GLU A 399 -38.35 47.64 58.43
N GLU A 400 -37.44 47.24 57.53
CA GLU A 400 -36.65 48.19 56.73
C GLU A 400 -37.21 48.34 55.33
N ASP A 401 -37.29 49.62 54.87
CA ASP A 401 -37.74 49.95 53.52
C ASP A 401 -36.73 49.43 52.43
N GLN A 402 -35.46 49.39 52.80
CA GLN A 402 -34.38 48.85 51.93
C GLN A 402 -33.56 47.82 52.70
N PRO A 403 -34.02 46.55 52.78
CA PRO A 403 -33.41 45.55 53.59
C PRO A 403 -32.02 45.13 53.13
N LYS A 404 -31.70 45.22 51.83
CA LYS A 404 -30.44 44.75 51.27
C LYS A 404 -29.22 45.50 51.85
N PRO A 405 -29.11 46.86 51.83
CA PRO A 405 -28.02 47.60 52.45
C PRO A 405 -27.88 47.29 53.94
N VAL A 406 -28.99 47.15 54.65
CA VAL A 406 -28.98 46.92 56.09
C VAL A 406 -28.45 45.52 56.39
N LEU A 407 -28.85 44.48 55.63
CA LEU A 407 -28.28 43.12 55.73
C LEU A 407 -26.76 43.13 55.45
N MET A 408 -26.33 43.86 54.44
CA MET A 408 -24.92 43.96 54.10
C MET A 408 -24.11 44.56 55.25
N GLU A 409 -24.57 45.66 55.82
CA GLU A 409 -23.89 46.32 56.94
C GLU A 409 -23.92 45.50 58.22
N HIS A 410 -25.10 44.93 58.55
CA HIS A 410 -25.27 44.18 59.81
C HIS A 410 -24.47 42.90 59.87
N PHE A 411 -24.44 42.10 58.78
CA PHE A 411 -23.78 40.81 58.70
C PHE A 411 -22.41 40.88 58.09
N ASN A 412 -21.94 42.06 57.64
CA ASN A 412 -20.69 42.27 56.90
C ASN A 412 -20.58 41.33 55.69
N ILE A 413 -21.63 41.29 54.88
CA ILE A 413 -21.75 40.48 53.68
C ILE A 413 -21.83 41.42 52.46
N ASP A 414 -21.47 40.86 51.29
CA ASP A 414 -21.55 41.63 50.04
C ASP A 414 -22.94 41.57 49.38
N GLU A 415 -23.09 42.30 48.28
CA GLU A 415 -24.34 42.40 47.54
C GLU A 415 -24.85 41.04 47.04
N ILE A 416 -23.95 40.15 46.55
CA ILE A 416 -24.30 38.81 46.03
C ILE A 416 -24.83 37.93 47.14
N GLN A 417 -24.25 37.99 48.31
CA GLN A 417 -24.66 37.23 49.48
C GLN A 417 -25.99 37.77 50.05
N ALA A 418 -26.16 39.10 50.12
CA ALA A 418 -27.38 39.72 50.56
C ALA A 418 -28.58 39.40 49.62
N GLU A 419 -28.35 39.43 48.30
CA GLU A 419 -29.37 39.06 47.32
C GLU A 419 -29.78 37.58 47.48
N ALA A 420 -28.80 36.67 47.63
CA ALA A 420 -29.07 35.25 47.87
C ALA A 420 -29.88 34.97 49.12
N ILE A 421 -29.72 35.81 50.21
CA ILE A 421 -30.52 35.73 51.42
C ILE A 421 -31.94 36.22 51.13
N LEU A 422 -32.14 37.29 50.40
CA LEU A 422 -33.45 37.85 50.06
C LEU A 422 -34.25 36.93 49.11
N GLU A 423 -33.58 36.14 48.28
CA GLU A 423 -34.19 35.13 47.41
C GLU A 423 -34.56 33.80 48.10
N LEU A 424 -34.24 33.66 49.40
CA LEU A 424 -34.56 32.43 50.15
C LEU A 424 -36.08 32.22 50.21
N LYS A 425 -36.49 31.04 49.82
CA LYS A 425 -37.89 30.61 49.97
C LYS A 425 -38.17 30.22 51.43
N LEU A 426 -39.30 30.65 51.98
CA LEU A 426 -39.68 30.40 53.39
C LEU A 426 -39.60 28.91 53.80
N ARG A 427 -39.82 27.99 52.88
CA ARG A 427 -39.68 26.56 53.11
C ARG A 427 -38.24 26.11 53.44
N HIS A 428 -37.26 26.87 53.01
CA HIS A 428 -35.84 26.58 53.21
C HIS A 428 -35.31 27.08 54.56
N LEU A 429 -36.15 27.64 55.41
CA LEU A 429 -35.78 28.12 56.75
C LEU A 429 -35.79 26.99 57.82
N ALA A 430 -36.03 25.75 57.44
CA ALA A 430 -36.04 24.61 58.35
C ALA A 430 -34.63 24.19 58.78
N LYS A 431 -34.45 23.70 60.02
CA LYS A 431 -33.17 23.24 60.60
C LYS A 431 -32.45 22.19 59.76
N LEU A 432 -33.18 21.39 58.99
CA LEU A 432 -32.65 20.40 58.05
C LEU A 432 -31.85 21.04 56.91
N GLU A 433 -32.27 22.17 56.43
CA GLU A 433 -31.61 22.90 55.33
C GLU A 433 -30.23 23.45 55.74
N GLU A 434 -30.03 23.87 56.98
CA GLU A 434 -28.69 24.26 57.48
C GLU A 434 -27.71 23.12 57.38
N MET A 435 -28.13 21.91 57.72
CA MET A 435 -27.27 20.74 57.63
C MET A 435 -26.94 20.40 56.17
N GLU A 436 -27.89 20.55 55.25
CA GLU A 436 -27.69 20.35 53.82
C GLU A 436 -26.71 21.35 53.25
N ILE A 437 -26.86 22.65 53.62
CA ILE A 437 -25.95 23.72 53.19
C ILE A 437 -24.51 23.49 53.69
N ARG A 438 -24.35 23.08 54.96
CA ARG A 438 -23.02 22.71 55.51
C ARG A 438 -22.43 21.55 54.77
N HIS A 439 -23.22 20.51 54.50
CA HIS A 439 -22.78 19.36 53.74
C HIS A 439 -22.36 19.74 52.31
N GLU A 440 -23.18 20.54 51.61
CA GLU A 440 -22.80 21.09 50.28
C GLU A 440 -21.52 21.91 50.36
N GLN A 441 -21.34 22.76 51.38
CA GLN A 441 -20.16 23.57 51.58
C GLN A 441 -18.90 22.69 51.78
N ASP A 442 -18.97 21.64 52.59
CA ASP A 442 -17.86 20.71 52.87
C ASP A 442 -17.48 19.95 51.58
N GLU A 443 -18.47 19.44 50.84
CA GLU A 443 -18.23 18.75 49.58
C GLU A 443 -17.56 19.62 48.53
N LEU A 444 -18.08 20.86 48.38
CA LEU A 444 -17.56 21.82 47.41
C LEU A 444 -16.15 22.33 47.81
N SER A 445 -15.91 22.47 49.13
CA SER A 445 -14.58 22.85 49.65
C SER A 445 -13.56 21.77 49.39
N ALA A 446 -13.93 20.49 49.61
CA ALA A 446 -13.06 19.37 49.26
C ALA A 446 -12.79 19.30 47.75
N LYS A 447 -13.81 19.48 46.89
CA LYS A 447 -13.66 19.53 45.42
C LYS A 447 -12.74 20.69 45.00
N ALA A 448 -12.92 21.90 45.59
CA ALA A 448 -12.07 23.03 45.31
C ALA A 448 -10.60 22.78 45.69
N ALA A 449 -10.36 22.14 46.83
CA ALA A 449 -8.99 21.79 47.26
C ALA A 449 -8.30 20.84 46.25
N ILE A 450 -9.01 19.82 45.77
CA ILE A 450 -8.49 18.89 44.75
C ILE A 450 -8.17 19.65 43.44
N ILE A 451 -9.07 20.52 42.98
CA ILE A 451 -8.87 21.28 41.75
C ILE A 451 -7.67 22.25 41.90
N ARG A 452 -7.53 22.93 43.04
CA ARG A 452 -6.36 23.80 43.28
C ARG A 452 -5.06 23.02 43.26
N GLU A 453 -5.01 21.85 43.91
CA GLU A 453 -3.86 20.97 43.86
C GLU A 453 -3.51 20.56 42.43
N GLN A 454 -4.51 20.22 41.60
CA GLN A 454 -4.33 19.86 40.19
C GLN A 454 -3.84 21.04 39.34
N LEU A 455 -4.22 22.26 39.68
CA LEU A 455 -3.74 23.49 38.98
C LEU A 455 -2.34 23.90 39.39
N GLU A 456 -1.96 23.71 40.66
CA GLU A 456 -0.67 24.12 41.22
C GLU A 456 0.42 23.08 41.00
N ASN A 457 0.05 21.79 40.95
CA ASN A 457 1.00 20.69 40.83
C ASN A 457 1.00 20.08 39.40
N PRO A 458 2.07 20.33 38.61
CA PRO A 458 2.14 19.79 37.24
C PRO A 458 2.05 18.24 37.15
N GLU A 459 2.52 17.52 38.17
CA GLU A 459 2.43 16.05 38.16
C GLU A 459 0.99 15.56 38.42
N SER A 460 0.23 16.26 39.26
CA SER A 460 -1.18 15.98 39.47
C SER A 460 -2.01 16.22 38.20
N LEU A 461 -1.74 17.32 37.49
CA LEU A 461 -2.35 17.61 36.21
C LEU A 461 -2.05 16.53 35.14
N LYS A 462 -0.79 16.09 35.08
CA LYS A 462 -0.40 14.99 34.17
C LYS A 462 -1.12 13.70 34.50
N ASN A 463 -1.21 13.35 35.78
CA ASN A 463 -1.89 12.13 36.22
C ASN A 463 -3.39 12.18 35.93
N LEU A 464 -4.04 13.34 36.07
CA LEU A 464 -5.44 13.55 35.66
C LEU A 464 -5.61 13.27 34.16
N ILE A 465 -4.80 13.87 33.30
CA ILE A 465 -4.85 13.68 31.85
C ILE A 465 -4.60 12.20 31.48
N ILE A 466 -3.63 11.53 32.11
CA ILE A 466 -3.37 10.11 31.90
C ILE A 466 -4.57 9.26 32.30
N GLY A 467 -5.23 9.58 33.41
CA GLY A 467 -6.43 8.90 33.87
C GLY A 467 -7.55 9.00 32.85
N GLU A 468 -7.85 10.20 32.39
CA GLU A 468 -8.88 10.47 31.37
C GLU A 468 -8.58 9.74 30.05
N LEU A 469 -7.36 9.79 29.56
CA LEU A 469 -6.96 9.08 28.34
C LEU A 469 -7.15 7.55 28.47
N LYS A 470 -6.85 6.97 29.63
CA LYS A 470 -7.07 5.54 29.87
C LYS A 470 -8.54 5.18 29.88
N GLU A 471 -9.38 5.99 30.51
CA GLU A 471 -10.84 5.79 30.53
C GLU A 471 -11.43 5.91 29.12
N ASP A 472 -11.03 6.91 28.36
CA ASP A 472 -11.46 7.11 26.98
C ASP A 472 -11.01 5.94 26.07
N ALA A 473 -9.77 5.47 26.22
CA ALA A 473 -9.28 4.30 25.49
C ALA A 473 -10.00 2.99 25.89
N LYS A 474 -10.44 2.87 27.14
CA LYS A 474 -11.24 1.73 27.60
C LYS A 474 -12.66 1.77 27.04
N LYS A 475 -13.28 2.96 27.02
CA LYS A 475 -14.68 3.15 26.58
C LYS A 475 -14.83 3.05 25.06
N PHE A 476 -13.92 3.63 24.28
CA PHE A 476 -14.05 3.80 22.83
C PHE A 476 -13.03 3.02 22.00
N GLY A 477 -11.99 2.46 22.62
CA GLY A 477 -10.94 1.76 21.93
C GLY A 477 -11.30 0.30 21.61
N ASP A 478 -10.91 -0.13 20.42
CA ASP A 478 -11.05 -1.49 19.92
C ASP A 478 -9.68 -2.10 19.57
N GLU A 479 -9.68 -3.33 19.09
CA GLU A 479 -8.47 -4.00 18.61
C GLU A 479 -8.06 -3.44 17.23
N ARG A 480 -6.78 -3.60 16.90
CA ARG A 480 -6.22 -3.26 15.58
C ARG A 480 -6.96 -4.05 14.49
N ARG A 481 -7.37 -3.36 13.43
CA ARG A 481 -8.04 -3.96 12.27
C ARG A 481 -7.03 -4.41 11.21
N SER A 482 -6.06 -3.56 10.88
CA SER A 482 -5.08 -3.81 9.82
C SER A 482 -3.83 -4.49 10.38
N PRO A 483 -3.62 -5.81 10.17
CA PRO A 483 -2.43 -6.51 10.65
C PRO A 483 -1.18 -6.04 9.89
N ILE A 484 -0.04 -6.05 10.58
CA ILE A 484 1.27 -5.73 10.00
C ILE A 484 1.95 -7.05 9.71
N VAL A 485 2.20 -7.36 8.43
CA VAL A 485 2.70 -8.67 7.99
C VAL A 485 3.86 -8.48 7.03
N ALA A 486 4.94 -9.22 7.25
CA ALA A 486 6.02 -9.31 6.26
C ALA A 486 5.58 -10.22 5.11
N ARG A 487 5.56 -9.69 3.89
CA ARG A 487 5.24 -10.42 2.67
C ARG A 487 6.35 -10.28 1.64
N ALA A 488 6.56 -11.32 0.84
CA ALA A 488 7.40 -11.23 -0.35
C ALA A 488 6.80 -10.22 -1.36
N GLU A 489 7.66 -9.63 -2.19
CA GLU A 489 7.21 -8.77 -3.27
C GLU A 489 6.32 -9.53 -4.25
N ALA A 490 5.27 -8.87 -4.72
CA ALA A 490 4.38 -9.43 -5.72
C ALA A 490 5.11 -9.54 -7.07
N VAL A 491 5.03 -10.70 -7.71
CA VAL A 491 5.71 -10.98 -8.97
C VAL A 491 4.68 -11.27 -10.06
N GLN A 492 4.76 -10.49 -11.13
CA GLN A 492 3.95 -10.75 -12.32
C GLN A 492 4.38 -12.07 -12.96
N ILE A 493 3.45 -13.02 -13.11
CA ILE A 493 3.68 -14.28 -13.83
C ILE A 493 3.95 -13.93 -15.29
N LYS A 494 5.03 -14.45 -15.84
CA LYS A 494 5.33 -14.30 -17.26
C LYS A 494 4.30 -15.09 -18.08
N GLU A 495 3.88 -14.56 -19.21
CA GLU A 495 2.87 -15.17 -20.10
C GLU A 495 3.24 -16.63 -20.46
N GLN A 496 4.50 -16.96 -20.45
CA GLN A 496 5.06 -18.29 -20.69
C GLN A 496 4.77 -19.30 -19.56
N ASP A 497 4.72 -18.83 -18.31
CA ASP A 497 4.47 -19.68 -17.13
C ASP A 497 2.98 -19.97 -16.93
N LEU A 498 2.11 -19.22 -17.61
CA LEU A 498 0.64 -19.36 -17.55
C LEU A 498 0.11 -20.47 -18.46
N MET A 499 0.93 -21.00 -19.39
CA MET A 499 0.51 -22.06 -20.31
C MET A 499 0.71 -23.44 -19.68
N PRO A 500 -0.19 -24.42 -19.95
CA PRO A 500 0.05 -25.79 -19.52
C PRO A 500 1.39 -26.29 -20.07
N ALA A 501 2.27 -26.69 -19.19
CA ALA A 501 3.60 -27.21 -19.56
C ALA A 501 3.48 -28.64 -20.10
N GLU A 502 2.97 -28.81 -21.33
CA GLU A 502 2.95 -30.10 -22.03
C GLU A 502 4.31 -30.36 -22.66
N THR A 503 4.79 -31.60 -22.56
CA THR A 503 6.02 -32.02 -23.24
C THR A 503 5.80 -32.07 -24.75
N VAL A 504 6.73 -31.48 -25.49
CA VAL A 504 6.71 -31.43 -26.95
C VAL A 504 8.10 -31.65 -27.54
N THR A 505 8.14 -32.24 -28.73
CA THR A 505 9.33 -32.33 -29.54
C THR A 505 9.26 -31.32 -30.68
N VAL A 506 10.20 -30.39 -30.70
CA VAL A 506 10.33 -29.39 -31.81
C VAL A 506 11.24 -30.02 -32.87
N VAL A 507 10.74 -30.09 -34.09
CA VAL A 507 11.47 -30.71 -35.23
C VAL A 507 11.77 -29.65 -36.27
N LEU A 508 13.03 -29.63 -36.73
CA LEU A 508 13.55 -28.77 -37.79
C LEU A 508 13.97 -29.58 -38.98
N SER A 509 13.56 -29.22 -40.20
CA SER A 509 13.98 -29.85 -41.45
C SER A 509 15.17 -29.11 -42.08
N GLU A 510 15.85 -29.76 -43.06
CA GLU A 510 16.97 -29.18 -43.82
C GLU A 510 16.56 -27.93 -44.61
N ALA A 511 15.35 -27.85 -45.12
CA ALA A 511 14.80 -26.67 -45.80
C ALA A 511 14.35 -25.56 -44.83
N GLY A 512 14.59 -25.72 -43.49
CA GLY A 512 14.25 -24.71 -42.48
C GLY A 512 12.77 -24.65 -42.11
N TRP A 513 12.03 -25.78 -42.24
CA TRP A 513 10.63 -25.87 -41.75
C TRP A 513 10.63 -26.40 -40.33
N VAL A 514 9.76 -25.82 -39.50
CA VAL A 514 9.65 -26.11 -38.06
C VAL A 514 8.23 -26.52 -37.69
N ARG A 515 8.10 -27.46 -36.77
CA ARG A 515 6.84 -27.91 -36.16
C ARG A 515 7.05 -28.46 -34.76
N ALA A 516 6.04 -28.46 -33.92
CA ALA A 516 6.03 -29.00 -32.59
C ALA A 516 5.10 -30.24 -32.51
N ALA A 517 5.65 -31.38 -32.22
CA ALA A 517 4.94 -32.64 -32.02
C ALA A 517 4.69 -32.87 -30.52
N LYS A 518 3.53 -33.39 -30.14
CA LYS A 518 3.16 -33.67 -28.75
C LYS A 518 3.88 -34.94 -28.25
N GLY A 519 4.56 -34.86 -27.11
CA GLY A 519 5.29 -35.95 -26.45
C GLY A 519 6.81 -35.82 -26.60
N ALA A 520 7.53 -36.62 -25.81
CA ALA A 520 9.01 -36.72 -25.84
C ALA A 520 9.49 -37.80 -26.80
N ASP A 521 8.74 -38.90 -26.96
CA ASP A 521 9.12 -40.08 -27.72
C ASP A 521 8.61 -40.01 -29.18
N VAL A 522 8.94 -38.89 -29.84
CA VAL A 522 8.55 -38.67 -31.23
C VAL A 522 9.65 -39.13 -32.16
N ASP A 523 9.35 -40.07 -33.05
CA ASP A 523 10.28 -40.50 -34.12
C ASP A 523 10.36 -39.37 -35.17
N ALA A 524 11.22 -38.39 -34.88
CA ALA A 524 11.37 -37.20 -35.70
C ALA A 524 11.95 -37.49 -37.09
N GLU A 525 12.76 -38.54 -37.27
CA GLU A 525 13.41 -38.90 -38.53
C GLU A 525 12.39 -39.48 -39.54
N ASN A 526 11.37 -40.20 -39.04
CA ASN A 526 10.34 -40.86 -39.87
C ASN A 526 9.06 -40.04 -40.00
N LEU A 527 9.04 -38.80 -39.59
CA LEU A 527 7.89 -37.92 -39.86
C LEU A 527 7.80 -37.58 -41.37
N ASN A 528 6.58 -37.26 -41.82
CA ASN A 528 6.38 -36.82 -43.21
C ASN A 528 7.01 -35.43 -43.45
N TYR A 529 7.94 -35.34 -44.41
CA TYR A 529 8.57 -34.10 -44.85
C TYR A 529 8.05 -33.73 -46.25
N ARG A 530 8.30 -32.48 -46.70
CA ARG A 530 8.00 -32.03 -48.06
C ARG A 530 8.84 -32.80 -49.08
N ALA A 531 8.39 -32.89 -50.33
CA ALA A 531 9.14 -33.48 -51.41
C ALA A 531 10.49 -32.76 -51.55
N GLY A 532 11.60 -33.49 -51.39
CA GLY A 532 12.97 -32.96 -51.47
C GLY A 532 13.50 -32.35 -50.16
N ASP A 533 12.75 -32.41 -49.06
CA ASP A 533 13.17 -32.00 -47.71
C ASP A 533 13.33 -33.23 -46.79
N GLN A 534 14.11 -33.12 -45.76
CA GLN A 534 14.35 -34.20 -44.80
C GLN A 534 14.63 -33.67 -43.40
N TYR A 535 14.70 -34.58 -42.45
CA TYR A 535 15.04 -34.30 -41.07
C TYR A 535 16.43 -33.66 -40.92
N LEU A 536 16.53 -32.59 -40.11
CA LEU A 536 17.81 -31.99 -39.74
C LEU A 536 18.11 -32.18 -38.25
N SER A 537 17.23 -31.75 -37.37
CA SER A 537 17.43 -31.85 -35.92
C SER A 537 16.12 -31.75 -35.17
N HIS A 538 16.10 -32.20 -33.92
CA HIS A 538 14.98 -32.02 -33.00
C HIS A 538 15.48 -31.70 -31.59
N ALA A 539 14.62 -31.10 -30.78
CA ALA A 539 14.83 -30.86 -29.36
C ALA A 539 13.54 -31.08 -28.58
N VAL A 540 13.64 -31.67 -27.40
CA VAL A 540 12.51 -31.96 -26.49
C VAL A 540 12.45 -30.93 -25.40
N GLY A 541 11.24 -30.42 -25.12
CA GLY A 541 11.01 -29.46 -24.06
C GLY A 541 9.53 -29.32 -23.73
N LYS A 542 9.16 -28.16 -23.12
CA LYS A 542 7.79 -27.87 -22.69
C LYS A 542 7.19 -26.72 -23.49
N THR A 543 5.87 -26.74 -23.69
CA THR A 543 5.11 -25.71 -24.47
C THR A 543 5.32 -24.29 -23.97
N ASN A 544 5.65 -24.10 -22.68
CA ASN A 544 5.89 -22.80 -22.05
C ASN A 544 7.35 -22.33 -22.16
N GLN A 545 8.26 -23.09 -22.79
CA GLN A 545 9.66 -22.71 -23.01
C GLN A 545 9.85 -21.95 -24.33
N ARG A 546 11.02 -21.33 -24.45
CA ARG A 546 11.52 -20.77 -25.72
C ARG A 546 12.44 -21.79 -26.38
N VAL A 547 12.33 -21.91 -27.70
CA VAL A 547 13.23 -22.74 -28.51
C VAL A 547 14.19 -21.84 -29.26
N TYR A 548 15.40 -22.32 -29.37
CA TYR A 548 16.50 -21.63 -30.03
C TYR A 548 16.89 -22.29 -31.35
N PHE A 549 17.21 -21.48 -32.35
CA PHE A 549 17.72 -21.93 -33.66
C PHE A 549 19.07 -21.31 -33.88
N LEU A 550 20.01 -22.10 -34.40
CA LEU A 550 21.33 -21.60 -34.80
C LEU A 550 21.47 -21.71 -36.31
N ASP A 551 21.99 -20.67 -36.92
CA ASP A 551 22.35 -20.68 -38.33
C ASP A 551 23.85 -20.92 -38.54
N GLU A 552 24.24 -21.24 -39.79
CA GLU A 552 25.62 -21.55 -40.16
C GLU A 552 26.59 -20.37 -40.00
N THR A 553 26.07 -19.13 -39.85
CA THR A 553 26.89 -17.91 -39.61
C THR A 553 27.14 -17.66 -38.14
N GLY A 554 26.53 -18.48 -37.22
CA GLY A 554 26.65 -18.32 -35.77
C GLY A 554 25.70 -17.34 -35.15
N ARG A 555 24.57 -17.05 -35.81
CA ARG A 555 23.49 -16.28 -35.22
C ARG A 555 22.50 -17.18 -34.52
N SER A 556 22.03 -16.73 -33.33
CA SER A 556 20.95 -17.37 -32.59
C SER A 556 19.64 -16.64 -32.83
N TYR A 557 18.55 -17.40 -32.88
CA TYR A 557 17.17 -16.93 -33.00
C TYR A 557 16.34 -17.62 -31.92
N ALA A 558 15.32 -16.95 -31.40
CA ALA A 558 14.47 -17.54 -30.37
C ALA A 558 12.99 -17.30 -30.66
N LEU A 559 12.18 -18.34 -30.45
CA LEU A 559 10.72 -18.27 -30.54
C LEU A 559 10.06 -18.97 -29.34
N PRO A 560 8.92 -18.49 -28.84
CA PRO A 560 8.09 -19.29 -27.94
C PRO A 560 7.62 -20.55 -28.65
N ILE A 561 7.71 -21.70 -27.98
CA ILE A 561 7.23 -22.99 -28.55
C ILE A 561 5.74 -22.92 -28.86
N SER A 562 4.97 -22.22 -28.05
CA SER A 562 3.53 -21.98 -28.28
C SER A 562 3.20 -21.32 -29.64
N ASN A 563 4.15 -20.62 -30.26
CA ASN A 563 3.98 -19.97 -31.55
C ASN A 563 4.34 -20.89 -32.75
N LEU A 564 4.75 -22.12 -32.48
CA LEU A 564 5.09 -23.08 -33.51
C LEU A 564 3.84 -23.86 -33.98
N PRO A 565 3.77 -24.23 -35.27
CA PRO A 565 2.67 -25.04 -35.78
C PRO A 565 2.74 -26.46 -35.22
N SER A 566 1.57 -27.11 -35.06
CA SER A 566 1.51 -28.50 -34.63
C SER A 566 2.04 -29.46 -35.73
N ALA A 567 2.58 -30.60 -35.31
CA ALA A 567 3.08 -31.61 -36.22
C ALA A 567 1.99 -32.42 -37.00
N ARG A 568 0.70 -32.01 -36.89
CA ARG A 568 -0.37 -32.59 -37.76
C ARG A 568 -0.21 -32.19 -39.23
N GLY A 569 0.49 -31.07 -39.49
CA GLY A 569 0.88 -30.62 -40.81
C GLY A 569 2.36 -30.77 -41.10
N LEU A 570 2.82 -30.24 -42.23
CA LEU A 570 4.22 -30.27 -42.66
C LEU A 570 5.08 -29.16 -41.96
N GLY A 571 4.47 -28.34 -41.12
CA GLY A 571 5.14 -27.22 -40.40
C GLY A 571 5.05 -25.89 -41.16
N ASP A 572 5.76 -24.90 -40.66
CA ASP A 572 5.94 -23.55 -41.27
C ASP A 572 7.42 -23.31 -41.54
N PRO A 573 7.77 -22.54 -42.60
CA PRO A 573 9.16 -22.11 -42.80
C PRO A 573 9.53 -21.09 -41.71
N LEU A 574 10.71 -21.25 -41.11
CA LEU A 574 11.21 -20.31 -40.10
C LEU A 574 11.32 -18.88 -40.63
N SER A 575 11.56 -18.72 -41.93
CA SER A 575 11.60 -17.40 -42.61
C SER A 575 10.25 -16.64 -42.58
N SER A 576 9.14 -17.32 -42.31
CA SER A 576 7.85 -16.67 -42.11
C SER A 576 7.71 -15.96 -40.74
N LYS A 577 8.51 -16.40 -39.76
CA LYS A 577 8.48 -15.92 -38.37
C LYS A 577 9.75 -15.12 -38.00
N LEU A 578 10.87 -15.47 -38.64
CA LEU A 578 12.21 -14.87 -38.43
C LEU A 578 12.69 -14.22 -39.71
N SER A 579 13.72 -13.38 -39.64
CA SER A 579 14.30 -12.70 -40.78
C SER A 579 15.81 -13.03 -40.94
N PRO A 580 16.15 -14.30 -41.23
CA PRO A 580 17.56 -14.68 -41.49
C PRO A 580 18.11 -13.96 -42.71
N ALA A 581 19.44 -13.81 -42.78
CA ALA A 581 20.07 -13.26 -43.97
C ALA A 581 19.83 -14.17 -45.18
N SER A 582 19.75 -13.58 -46.39
CA SER A 582 19.48 -14.33 -47.61
C SER A 582 20.58 -15.37 -47.88
N GLY A 583 20.18 -16.59 -48.21
CA GLY A 583 21.07 -17.72 -48.50
C GLY A 583 21.72 -18.39 -47.28
N VAL A 584 21.31 -18.04 -46.05
CA VAL A 584 21.82 -18.65 -44.82
C VAL A 584 20.89 -19.81 -44.41
N SER A 585 21.50 -20.93 -44.06
CA SER A 585 20.79 -22.12 -43.61
C SER A 585 20.83 -22.29 -42.10
N PHE A 586 19.72 -22.73 -41.49
CA PHE A 586 19.68 -23.15 -40.09
C PHE A 586 20.39 -24.52 -39.98
N ILE A 587 21.15 -24.70 -38.91
CA ILE A 587 21.93 -25.93 -38.67
C ILE A 587 21.42 -26.74 -37.51
N GLN A 588 20.65 -26.16 -36.59
CA GLN A 588 20.15 -26.86 -35.42
C GLN A 588 18.97 -26.15 -34.78
N VAL A 589 18.04 -26.92 -34.20
CA VAL A 589 17.15 -26.51 -33.11
C VAL A 589 17.74 -26.94 -31.77
N TYR A 590 17.75 -26.03 -30.80
CA TYR A 590 18.30 -26.29 -29.45
C TYR A 590 17.31 -25.89 -28.38
N LEU A 591 17.25 -26.68 -27.31
CA LEU A 591 16.36 -26.46 -26.19
C LEU A 591 16.97 -27.08 -24.95
N ASP A 592 17.12 -26.30 -23.89
CA ASP A 592 17.59 -26.73 -22.57
C ASP A 592 17.18 -25.69 -21.54
N ASP A 593 17.42 -25.94 -20.27
CA ASP A 593 17.16 -24.97 -19.22
C ASP A 593 18.10 -23.75 -19.36
N ASP A 594 17.64 -22.57 -18.98
CA ASP A 594 18.35 -21.28 -19.15
C ASP A 594 19.76 -21.27 -18.54
N GLU A 595 19.98 -21.97 -17.45
CA GLU A 595 21.28 -22.07 -16.74
C GLU A 595 22.15 -23.23 -17.22
N SER A 596 21.66 -24.10 -18.11
CA SER A 596 22.42 -25.24 -18.64
C SER A 596 23.64 -24.78 -19.42
N GLU A 597 24.79 -25.41 -19.15
CA GLU A 597 26.03 -25.10 -19.86
C GLU A 597 26.05 -25.76 -21.23
N LEU A 598 26.53 -25.04 -22.23
CA LEU A 598 26.70 -25.52 -23.61
C LEU A 598 28.01 -25.05 -24.21
N ILE A 599 28.43 -25.75 -25.27
CA ILE A 599 29.62 -25.45 -26.07
C ILE A 599 29.18 -24.93 -27.43
N ALA A 600 29.71 -23.77 -27.80
CA ALA A 600 29.60 -23.19 -29.13
C ALA A 600 30.96 -23.21 -29.82
N ALA A 601 31.02 -23.70 -31.07
CA ALA A 601 32.25 -23.74 -31.82
C ALA A 601 32.04 -23.57 -33.31
N SER A 602 33.11 -23.22 -34.01
CA SER A 602 33.14 -23.10 -35.45
C SER A 602 34.04 -24.17 -36.10
N SER A 603 33.77 -24.53 -37.34
CA SER A 603 34.60 -25.46 -38.13
C SER A 603 36.05 -25.03 -38.25
N ALA A 604 36.38 -23.75 -38.01
CA ALA A 604 37.75 -23.23 -37.98
C ALA A 604 38.53 -23.59 -36.70
N GLY A 605 37.97 -24.37 -35.81
CA GLY A 605 38.68 -24.83 -34.61
C GLY A 605 38.61 -23.90 -33.39
N TYR A 606 37.70 -22.96 -33.34
CA TYR A 606 37.49 -22.09 -32.20
C TYR A 606 36.16 -22.33 -31.50
N GLY A 607 36.15 -22.19 -30.18
CA GLY A 607 34.94 -22.40 -29.38
C GLY A 607 35.07 -21.90 -27.95
N PHE A 608 33.96 -21.94 -27.21
CA PHE A 608 33.85 -21.50 -25.84
C PHE A 608 32.68 -22.17 -25.14
N LYS A 609 32.69 -22.16 -23.81
CA LYS A 609 31.53 -22.49 -22.97
C LYS A 609 30.64 -21.29 -22.73
N THR A 610 29.35 -21.53 -22.59
CA THR A 610 28.37 -20.49 -22.24
C THR A 610 27.11 -21.13 -21.66
N GLN A 611 26.09 -20.30 -21.35
CA GLN A 611 24.80 -20.78 -20.85
C GLN A 611 23.69 -20.60 -21.90
N THR A 612 22.67 -21.45 -21.85
CA THR A 612 21.53 -21.47 -22.79
C THR A 612 20.85 -20.09 -22.86
N LYS A 613 20.71 -19.38 -21.76
CA LYS A 613 20.12 -18.01 -21.72
C LYS A 613 20.85 -17.02 -22.62
N GLN A 614 22.11 -17.27 -22.98
CA GLN A 614 22.85 -16.40 -23.87
C GLN A 614 22.41 -16.51 -25.34
N LEU A 615 21.64 -17.55 -25.68
CA LEU A 615 21.02 -17.72 -27.01
C LEU A 615 19.79 -16.81 -27.17
N ASP A 616 19.19 -16.33 -26.08
CA ASP A 616 17.92 -15.64 -26.11
C ASP A 616 18.00 -14.26 -26.78
N THR A 617 16.97 -13.98 -27.62
CA THR A 617 16.82 -12.71 -28.33
C THR A 617 15.37 -12.52 -28.79
N ASN A 618 14.92 -11.28 -28.78
CA ASN A 618 13.62 -10.87 -29.38
C ASN A 618 13.79 -10.33 -30.80
N ALA A 619 15.02 -10.23 -31.30
CA ALA A 619 15.29 -9.71 -32.63
C ALA A 619 14.97 -10.78 -33.71
N LYS A 620 14.02 -10.51 -34.60
CA LYS A 620 13.67 -11.42 -35.72
C LYS A 620 14.86 -11.69 -36.64
N ALA A 621 15.80 -10.77 -36.77
CA ALA A 621 17.04 -10.93 -37.54
C ALA A 621 18.12 -11.74 -36.78
N GLY A 622 17.79 -12.29 -35.60
CA GLY A 622 18.72 -12.98 -34.72
C GLY A 622 19.82 -12.09 -34.15
N LYS A 623 20.62 -12.63 -33.23
CA LYS A 623 21.80 -11.95 -32.71
C LYS A 623 23.06 -12.75 -33.02
N THR A 624 24.15 -12.09 -33.32
CA THR A 624 25.46 -12.73 -33.46
C THR A 624 25.91 -13.23 -32.08
N PHE A 625 25.89 -14.54 -31.91
CA PHE A 625 26.26 -15.26 -30.69
C PHE A 625 27.67 -15.85 -30.82
N LEU A 626 27.92 -16.60 -31.91
CA LEU A 626 29.21 -17.13 -32.24
C LEU A 626 29.82 -16.33 -33.41
N THR A 627 31.03 -15.80 -33.26
CA THR A 627 31.79 -15.16 -34.34
C THR A 627 32.47 -16.20 -35.16
N VAL A 628 31.95 -16.48 -36.33
CA VAL A 628 32.51 -17.50 -37.26
C VAL A 628 33.53 -16.83 -38.19
N PRO A 629 34.77 -17.36 -38.30
CA PRO A 629 35.76 -16.84 -39.24
C PRO A 629 35.32 -17.02 -40.68
N ASP A 630 35.89 -16.20 -41.59
CA ASP A 630 35.64 -16.28 -43.04
C ASP A 630 35.86 -17.71 -43.57
N LYS A 631 34.96 -18.19 -44.45
CA LYS A 631 34.93 -19.51 -45.03
C LYS A 631 34.74 -20.70 -44.05
N ALA A 632 34.43 -20.41 -42.78
CA ALA A 632 34.03 -21.42 -41.78
C ALA A 632 32.53 -21.40 -41.56
N LYS A 633 32.01 -22.40 -40.86
CA LYS A 633 30.61 -22.52 -40.47
C LYS A 633 30.50 -22.72 -38.96
N ALA A 634 29.42 -22.31 -38.38
CA ALA A 634 29.07 -22.72 -37.01
C ALA A 634 28.84 -24.22 -36.98
N LEU A 635 29.19 -24.85 -35.86
CA LEU A 635 28.90 -26.25 -35.58
C LEU A 635 27.66 -26.32 -34.64
N PRO A 636 26.97 -27.45 -34.65
CA PRO A 636 25.87 -27.67 -33.70
C PRO A 636 26.30 -27.45 -32.26
N LEU A 637 25.43 -26.79 -31.46
CA LEU A 637 25.62 -26.60 -30.03
C LEU A 637 25.57 -27.97 -29.33
N ILE A 638 26.39 -28.14 -28.32
CA ILE A 638 26.48 -29.37 -27.56
C ILE A 638 26.32 -29.06 -26.08
N SER A 639 25.44 -29.79 -25.37
CA SER A 639 25.31 -29.66 -23.92
C SER A 639 26.62 -30.05 -23.22
N ALA A 640 27.05 -29.23 -22.28
CA ALA A 640 28.20 -29.48 -21.41
C ALA A 640 27.78 -29.83 -19.98
N GLN A 641 26.47 -29.94 -19.72
CA GLN A 641 25.91 -30.20 -18.40
C GLN A 641 26.39 -31.54 -17.84
N ASN A 642 27.06 -31.50 -16.68
CA ASN A 642 27.63 -32.68 -16.01
C ASN A 642 28.67 -33.45 -16.85
N MET A 643 29.33 -32.79 -17.81
CA MET A 643 30.38 -33.38 -18.63
C MET A 643 31.77 -32.87 -18.22
N THR A 644 32.80 -33.68 -18.42
CA THR A 644 34.16 -33.33 -18.02
C THR A 644 35.07 -33.01 -19.22
N HIS A 645 34.84 -33.65 -20.38
CA HIS A 645 35.72 -33.57 -21.55
C HIS A 645 34.96 -33.24 -22.84
N LEU A 646 35.68 -32.69 -23.81
CA LEU A 646 35.21 -32.43 -25.17
C LEU A 646 36.09 -33.22 -26.15
N ALA A 647 35.46 -34.07 -26.95
CA ALA A 647 36.12 -34.74 -28.08
C ALA A 647 35.89 -33.97 -29.37
N VAL A 648 36.94 -33.71 -30.13
CA VAL A 648 36.94 -32.95 -31.38
C VAL A 648 37.58 -33.78 -32.48
N LEU A 649 36.85 -34.00 -33.59
CA LEU A 649 37.31 -34.73 -34.77
C LEU A 649 37.57 -33.76 -35.93
N SER A 650 38.81 -33.81 -36.48
CA SER A 650 39.17 -33.01 -37.67
C SER A 650 38.95 -33.74 -38.98
N SER A 651 38.85 -32.98 -40.09
CA SER A 651 38.74 -33.55 -41.44
C SER A 651 39.98 -34.30 -41.90
N ALA A 652 41.13 -34.18 -41.23
CA ALA A 652 42.32 -34.94 -41.44
C ALA A 652 42.31 -36.31 -40.64
N GLY A 653 41.18 -36.65 -40.01
CA GLY A 653 41.05 -37.86 -39.22
C GLY A 653 41.82 -37.85 -37.89
N ARG A 654 42.00 -36.65 -37.31
CA ARG A 654 42.62 -36.46 -35.99
C ARG A 654 41.56 -36.32 -34.94
N LEU A 655 41.72 -37.04 -33.85
CA LEU A 655 40.88 -36.95 -32.67
C LEU A 655 41.66 -36.26 -31.53
N LEU A 656 41.05 -35.29 -30.89
CA LEU A 656 41.55 -34.63 -29.67
C LEU A 656 40.47 -34.68 -28.59
N ILE A 657 40.83 -35.18 -27.42
CA ILE A 657 39.99 -35.13 -26.22
C ILE A 657 40.64 -34.15 -25.26
N LEU A 658 39.95 -33.09 -24.89
CA LEU A 658 40.43 -32.00 -24.01
C LEU A 658 39.51 -31.82 -22.81
N ASP A 659 40.07 -31.33 -21.71
CA ASP A 659 39.29 -31.02 -20.51
C ASP A 659 38.45 -29.76 -20.75
N LEU A 660 37.16 -29.78 -20.35
CA LEU A 660 36.25 -28.66 -20.46
C LEU A 660 36.65 -27.44 -19.57
N VAL A 661 37.47 -27.66 -18.55
CA VAL A 661 38.01 -26.57 -17.71
C VAL A 661 38.95 -25.65 -18.53
N GLU A 662 39.57 -26.16 -19.58
CA GLU A 662 40.46 -25.36 -20.46
C GLU A 662 39.68 -24.39 -21.36
N LEU A 663 38.36 -24.54 -21.47
CA LEU A 663 37.55 -23.67 -22.32
C LEU A 663 37.16 -22.36 -21.60
N PRO A 664 37.27 -21.20 -22.26
CA PRO A 664 36.82 -19.96 -21.70
C PRO A 664 35.29 -19.94 -21.58
N ASN A 665 34.78 -19.32 -20.53
CA ASN A 665 33.38 -19.07 -20.39
C ASN A 665 33.06 -17.64 -20.93
N LEU A 666 32.31 -17.55 -22.03
CA LEU A 666 32.00 -16.30 -22.74
C LEU A 666 30.50 -16.17 -23.02
N ASN A 667 30.00 -14.98 -22.95
CA ASN A 667 28.60 -14.69 -23.32
C ASN A 667 28.39 -14.69 -24.83
N LYS A 668 29.39 -14.31 -25.61
CA LYS A 668 29.43 -14.29 -27.08
C LYS A 668 30.86 -14.14 -27.59
N GLY A 669 31.14 -14.48 -28.85
CA GLY A 669 32.42 -14.20 -29.49
C GLY A 669 32.96 -15.36 -30.31
N LYS A 670 34.25 -15.28 -30.67
CA LYS A 670 34.95 -16.31 -31.47
C LYS A 670 35.36 -17.52 -30.58
N GLY A 671 35.61 -17.29 -29.29
CA GLY A 671 36.20 -18.25 -28.39
C GLY A 671 37.69 -18.46 -28.59
N ASN A 672 38.24 -19.47 -27.91
CA ASN A 672 39.65 -19.88 -28.01
C ASN A 672 39.83 -21.06 -28.96
N LYS A 673 41.06 -21.23 -29.43
CA LYS A 673 41.40 -22.34 -30.31
C LYS A 673 41.26 -23.70 -29.55
N LEU A 674 40.39 -24.57 -30.04
CA LEU A 674 40.15 -25.89 -29.50
C LEU A 674 41.24 -26.91 -29.95
N ILE A 675 41.43 -26.99 -31.26
CA ILE A 675 42.35 -27.88 -31.90
C ILE A 675 43.19 -27.10 -32.92
N GLN A 676 44.44 -27.50 -33.14
CA GLN A 676 45.30 -26.92 -34.19
C GLN A 676 44.98 -27.61 -35.51
N LEU A 677 44.44 -26.86 -36.46
CA LEU A 677 44.15 -27.27 -37.83
C LEU A 677 45.21 -26.74 -38.81
N GLU A 678 45.53 -27.51 -39.82
CA GLU A 678 46.52 -27.15 -40.85
C GLU A 678 45.90 -27.01 -42.24
N GLY A 679 46.25 -25.98 -42.94
CA GLY A 679 45.80 -25.75 -44.33
C GLY A 679 44.29 -25.59 -44.44
N LYS A 680 43.63 -26.56 -45.10
CA LYS A 680 42.17 -26.58 -45.30
C LYS A 680 41.42 -27.48 -44.32
N GLU A 681 42.07 -27.92 -43.23
CA GLU A 681 41.41 -28.73 -42.22
C GLU A 681 40.27 -28.01 -41.53
N GLN A 682 39.25 -28.75 -41.17
CA GLN A 682 38.07 -28.27 -40.44
C GLN A 682 37.67 -29.26 -39.35
N ILE A 683 36.98 -28.77 -38.31
CA ILE A 683 36.27 -29.66 -37.40
C ILE A 683 35.05 -30.24 -38.12
N LEU A 684 34.90 -31.55 -38.12
CA LEU A 684 33.75 -32.26 -38.68
C LEU A 684 32.68 -32.59 -37.63
N SER A 685 33.12 -33.01 -36.44
CA SER A 685 32.21 -33.43 -35.37
C SER A 685 32.83 -33.15 -34.00
N MET A 686 31.99 -32.86 -33.04
CA MET A 686 32.35 -32.72 -31.64
C MET A 686 31.34 -33.45 -30.77
N THR A 687 31.73 -33.88 -29.58
CA THR A 687 30.82 -34.40 -28.57
C THR A 687 31.43 -34.24 -27.17
N THR A 688 30.61 -34.02 -26.18
CA THR A 688 31.01 -34.00 -24.76
C THR A 688 30.94 -35.43 -24.19
N LEU A 689 31.81 -35.75 -23.23
CA LEU A 689 31.83 -37.06 -22.59
C LEU A 689 32.42 -37.01 -21.19
N ASN A 690 32.13 -38.05 -20.42
CA ASN A 690 32.88 -38.45 -19.23
C ASN A 690 33.79 -39.61 -19.59
N LEU A 691 34.91 -39.77 -18.89
CA LEU A 691 35.96 -40.79 -19.27
C LEU A 691 35.51 -42.26 -19.09
N ASP A 692 34.39 -42.49 -18.45
CA ASP A 692 33.75 -43.81 -18.29
C ASP A 692 32.81 -44.17 -19.47
N GLU A 693 32.51 -43.21 -20.35
CA GLU A 693 31.66 -43.41 -21.54
C GLU A 693 32.44 -43.92 -22.74
N ILE A 694 31.74 -44.48 -23.72
CA ILE A 694 32.32 -45.02 -24.97
C ILE A 694 32.10 -44.03 -26.11
N ILE A 695 33.19 -43.56 -26.74
CA ILE A 695 33.11 -42.82 -28.02
C ILE A 695 33.04 -43.80 -29.16
N GLN A 696 32.05 -43.70 -29.99
CA GLN A 696 31.95 -44.38 -31.27
C GLN A 696 32.32 -43.43 -32.40
N VAL A 697 33.43 -43.70 -33.06
CA VAL A 697 33.90 -42.98 -34.25
C VAL A 697 33.31 -43.64 -35.48
N VAL A 698 32.59 -42.88 -36.31
CA VAL A 698 31.87 -43.41 -37.48
C VAL A 698 32.62 -42.99 -38.75
N ALA A 699 32.99 -43.99 -39.58
CA ALA A 699 33.67 -43.81 -40.87
C ALA A 699 32.94 -44.63 -41.95
N GLY A 700 31.88 -44.01 -42.56
CA GLY A 700 30.97 -44.70 -43.46
C GLY A 700 30.23 -45.82 -42.75
N GLN A 701 30.38 -47.09 -43.20
CA GLN A 701 29.75 -48.22 -42.52
C GLN A 701 30.61 -48.80 -41.38
N GLN A 702 31.81 -48.29 -41.15
CA GLN A 702 32.73 -48.80 -40.12
C GLN A 702 32.60 -47.99 -38.85
N HIS A 703 32.63 -48.66 -37.71
CA HIS A 703 32.51 -48.06 -36.38
C HIS A 703 33.70 -48.49 -35.50
N LEU A 704 34.41 -47.50 -34.94
CA LEU A 704 35.48 -47.71 -33.96
C LEU A 704 34.96 -47.28 -32.59
N LYS A 705 34.97 -48.20 -31.62
CA LYS A 705 34.61 -47.90 -30.22
C LYS A 705 35.89 -47.67 -29.42
N LEU A 706 35.99 -46.53 -28.78
CA LEU A 706 37.08 -46.14 -27.90
C LEU A 706 36.57 -46.04 -26.46
N LYS A 707 37.22 -46.64 -25.51
CA LYS A 707 36.87 -46.67 -24.08
C LYS A 707 38.11 -46.73 -23.20
N GLY A 708 38.04 -46.24 -21.99
CA GLY A 708 39.10 -46.35 -20.98
C GLY A 708 40.50 -45.96 -21.50
N ASP A 709 41.46 -46.82 -21.49
CA ASP A 709 42.86 -46.56 -21.93
C ASP A 709 42.96 -46.12 -23.38
N ASP A 710 42.04 -46.50 -24.25
CA ASP A 710 42.03 -46.06 -25.63
C ASP A 710 41.70 -44.56 -25.76
N LEU A 711 40.86 -44.00 -24.85
CA LEU A 711 40.59 -42.57 -24.81
C LEU A 711 41.83 -41.78 -24.40
N GLN A 712 42.65 -42.30 -23.49
CA GLN A 712 43.87 -41.63 -23.02
C GLN A 712 44.86 -41.33 -24.14
N LYS A 713 44.91 -42.16 -25.18
CA LYS A 713 45.77 -41.95 -26.37
C LYS A 713 45.42 -40.65 -27.12
N TYR A 714 44.18 -40.21 -27.02
CA TYR A 714 43.65 -39.01 -27.71
C TYR A 714 43.51 -37.80 -26.78
N MET A 715 43.84 -37.94 -25.51
CA MET A 715 43.83 -36.81 -24.58
C MET A 715 44.99 -35.87 -24.90
N GLY A 716 44.70 -34.56 -24.81
CA GLY A 716 45.70 -33.54 -25.05
C GLY A 716 45.23 -32.16 -24.61
N LYS A 717 46.19 -31.23 -24.51
CA LYS A 717 45.87 -29.85 -24.16
C LYS A 717 45.15 -29.13 -25.30
N ARG A 718 44.35 -28.18 -24.98
CA ARG A 718 43.68 -27.26 -25.91
C ARG A 718 44.72 -26.70 -26.91
N ALA A 719 44.33 -26.54 -28.18
CA ALA A 719 45.14 -26.07 -29.29
C ALA A 719 46.29 -26.99 -29.70
N SER A 720 46.30 -28.28 -29.26
CA SER A 720 47.15 -29.32 -29.84
C SER A 720 46.57 -29.86 -31.16
N LYS A 721 47.38 -30.58 -31.95
CA LYS A 721 46.95 -31.15 -33.23
C LYS A 721 46.02 -32.37 -33.12
N GLY A 722 45.92 -32.99 -31.94
CA GLY A 722 45.27 -34.28 -31.77
C GLY A 722 46.02 -35.43 -32.42
N GLN A 723 45.56 -36.65 -32.11
CA GLN A 723 46.19 -37.90 -32.62
C GLN A 723 45.43 -38.44 -33.83
N LEU A 724 46.18 -39.02 -34.78
CA LEU A 724 45.60 -39.58 -36.00
C LEU A 724 44.86 -40.89 -35.64
N LEU A 725 43.65 -41.06 -36.16
CA LEU A 725 42.89 -42.30 -36.03
C LEU A 725 43.57 -43.50 -36.78
N PRO A 726 43.32 -44.73 -36.39
CA PRO A 726 43.83 -45.89 -37.06
C PRO A 726 43.51 -45.96 -38.56
N ARG A 727 44.32 -46.66 -39.34
CA ARG A 727 44.02 -46.87 -40.76
C ARG A 727 42.62 -47.44 -40.93
N GLY A 728 41.85 -46.93 -41.89
CA GLY A 728 40.42 -47.21 -42.10
C GLY A 728 39.46 -46.28 -41.46
N TYR A 729 39.84 -45.59 -40.35
CA TYR A 729 38.98 -44.62 -39.64
C TYR A 729 39.41 -43.19 -39.85
N GLN A 730 40.42 -42.90 -40.65
CA GLN A 730 40.90 -41.51 -40.93
C GLN A 730 39.89 -40.69 -41.75
N LYS A 731 38.92 -41.36 -42.40
CA LYS A 731 37.80 -40.69 -43.10
C LYS A 731 36.54 -40.60 -42.24
N ALA A 732 36.68 -40.70 -40.93
CA ALA A 732 35.55 -40.54 -40.01
C ALA A 732 34.95 -39.14 -40.12
N ASN A 733 33.61 -39.05 -40.01
CA ASN A 733 32.85 -37.84 -40.15
C ASN A 733 31.92 -37.54 -38.97
N LYS A 734 31.75 -38.51 -38.07
CA LYS A 734 30.83 -38.35 -36.92
C LYS A 734 31.38 -39.01 -35.66
N LEU A 735 31.16 -38.36 -34.53
CA LEU A 735 31.37 -38.89 -33.19
C LEU A 735 30.00 -39.12 -32.53
N LEU A 736 29.80 -40.27 -31.88
CA LEU A 736 28.64 -40.62 -31.12
C LEU A 736 29.08 -41.08 -29.73
N ILE A 737 28.28 -40.82 -28.72
CA ILE A 737 28.45 -41.38 -27.37
C ILE A 737 27.50 -42.54 -27.20
N GLN A 738 28.04 -43.67 -26.81
CA GLN A 738 27.26 -44.83 -26.39
C GLN A 738 27.22 -44.82 -24.86
N ARG A 739 26.09 -44.39 -24.32
CA ARG A 739 25.79 -44.38 -22.87
C ARG A 739 25.31 -45.75 -22.43
#